data_a4e7f76171dc0858e7322110bcd6e0d5
#
_entry.id   a4e7f76171dc0858e7322110bcd6e0d5
#
_cell.length_a   1.000
_cell.length_b   1.000
_cell.length_c   1.000
_cell.angle_alpha   90.00
_cell.angle_beta   90.00
_cell.angle_gamma   90.00
#
_symmetry.space_group_name_H-M   'P 1'
#
loop_
_entity.id
_entity.type
_entity.pdbx_description
1 polymer ?
#
loop_
_entity_poly.entity_id
_entity_poly.type
_entity_poly.pdbx_seq_one_letter_code
_entity_poly.pdbx_strand_id
1 'polypeptide(L)'
;MNDTIAEATFRSSASLGAPVEISDSPWVVMKFGGTSVSTAENWALIAGLIRNRIADGLNPVVVHSALKGVSNDLDDVLRAGAAGKTSTSLDAIRDQHYELAAALKLDGPALLDDTLHELQQLVAGVRLIREVSVRVRVRIMALGELMATRLSAEYLRSVDVPVEWLDARDLLTSASKSGGRRERDYLSARCNFAPDRALQDHLRVIDKVILTQGFIARNEWGETVLLGRGGSDTSAAYLAARLQARRLEIWSDVPGMFTADPRVVPSARLLLALRYDEAQELASAGSTVLHPRCLSPLRPYKIPLFIRCTSAPAMSGTVVSSVTEEVEPQVKGICLRNGLTLISMDGIGMWHEVGFLARAFAVFSEHNVSIGLVSTSETNVTVSIDTADGMLVEDSERALLSDLEHLCRVRAIRDCSAVSLVGRKIRTILARLAPALEVFEEEKIHLMSQAANDLNLSFVVDQGQGPKLVRKLHASIIRKSGGSPVFGRSWERLFHGDTAAVHAHDAWWMRKRSQLLELADKQLNAYVYDRESVSQAARNLLQLQNVDRILYAVKANFNAELLQTLAGEGVDFECVSPGEVEWIEQVLPDVDLERILFTPNFAPRDEYEWGIKKGLQVTLDNLYPLQRWPEIFKGADLFIRVDPGQGRGHHEHVKTAGVHSKFGIPRFEIDDLKQLVDDAGATVVGIHAHSGSGIMDPDNWRSVAVELVRVARQFPSVRCIDLGGGIGVPEKPGDKPFDLIKLDQALKEIRASCPQYQFWLEPGRYLVAQAGVLLTRVTQIKGKDEMRYVGVSTGMNSLIRPALYGSYHEIVNLTKADEIPTDTVTIVGPICESGDRLGSDRLLPPCEENDVILIANAGAYGYVMSSHYNRRDVAVEIVI
;
A
#
# COMPACT_ATOMS: atom_id res chain seq x y z
N MET A 1 36.54 20.86 3.77
CA MET A 1 36.09 19.51 4.19
C MET A 1 34.87 19.04 3.38
N ASN A 2 34.39 19.82 2.40
CA ASN A 2 33.22 19.50 1.55
C ASN A 2 33.57 18.93 0.17
N ASP A 3 34.83 19.02 -0.28
CA ASP A 3 35.24 18.56 -1.62
C ASP A 3 35.50 17.05 -1.70
N THR A 4 35.70 16.40 -0.55
CA THR A 4 36.02 14.96 -0.49
C THR A 4 34.76 14.07 -0.57
N ILE A 5 33.57 14.60 -0.31
CA ILE A 5 32.32 13.84 -0.33
C ILE A 5 31.76 13.69 -1.76
N ALA A 6 31.97 14.71 -2.61
CA ALA A 6 31.50 14.67 -4.01
C ALA A 6 32.29 13.65 -4.86
N GLU A 7 33.61 13.59 -4.68
CA GLU A 7 34.47 12.59 -5.34
C GLU A 7 34.28 11.17 -4.80
N ALA A 8 33.96 11.02 -3.50
CA ALA A 8 33.66 9.71 -2.92
C ALA A 8 32.35 9.11 -3.47
N THR A 9 31.33 9.94 -3.76
CA THR A 9 30.06 9.48 -4.34
C THR A 9 30.19 9.03 -5.79
N PHE A 10 31.14 9.61 -6.54
CA PHE A 10 31.45 9.19 -7.90
C PHE A 10 32.35 7.95 -7.96
N ARG A 11 33.30 7.82 -6.99
CA ARG A 11 34.15 6.64 -6.85
C ARG A 11 33.46 5.44 -6.23
N SER A 12 32.36 5.62 -5.51
CA SER A 12 31.56 4.48 -5.00
C SER A 12 30.78 3.76 -6.10
N SER A 13 30.54 4.41 -7.26
CA SER A 13 30.05 3.70 -8.45
C SER A 13 31.16 2.84 -9.10
N ALA A 14 32.42 3.13 -8.85
CA ALA A 14 33.56 2.30 -9.28
C ALA A 14 33.81 1.09 -8.37
N SER A 15 33.17 1.00 -7.19
CA SER A 15 33.19 -0.19 -6.34
C SER A 15 32.13 -1.22 -6.77
N LEU A 16 31.26 -0.87 -7.70
CA LEU A 16 30.36 -1.79 -8.41
C LEU A 16 31.12 -2.32 -9.63
N GLY A 17 31.96 -3.31 -9.44
CA GLY A 17 32.80 -4.11 -10.31
C GLY A 17 32.66 -4.13 -11.83
N ALA A 18 31.77 -3.37 -12.48
CA ALA A 18 31.65 -3.30 -13.92
C ALA A 18 31.74 -1.83 -14.43
N PRO A 19 32.64 -1.54 -15.39
CA PRO A 19 32.70 -0.22 -16.00
C PRO A 19 31.43 0.04 -16.82
N VAL A 20 30.62 1.03 -16.38
CA VAL A 20 29.51 1.53 -17.20
C VAL A 20 30.15 2.38 -18.32
N GLU A 21 29.91 2.03 -19.59
CA GLU A 21 30.30 2.89 -20.72
C GLU A 21 29.47 4.18 -20.65
N ILE A 22 30.10 5.28 -20.25
CA ILE A 22 29.49 6.60 -20.16
C ILE A 22 30.05 7.44 -21.32
N SER A 23 29.16 8.02 -22.13
CA SER A 23 29.58 8.92 -23.21
C SER A 23 30.10 10.27 -22.67
N ASP A 24 30.91 10.98 -23.48
CA ASP A 24 31.42 12.33 -23.14
C ASP A 24 30.38 13.44 -23.39
N SER A 25 29.13 13.08 -23.64
CA SER A 25 28.04 14.04 -23.85
C SER A 25 27.88 14.96 -22.64
N PRO A 26 27.68 16.26 -22.82
CA PRO A 26 27.45 17.19 -21.73
C PRO A 26 26.01 17.05 -21.15
N TRP A 27 25.10 16.41 -21.87
CA TRP A 27 23.69 16.34 -21.48
C TRP A 27 23.43 15.30 -20.39
N VAL A 28 22.70 15.69 -19.37
CA VAL A 28 22.07 14.78 -18.40
C VAL A 28 20.57 15.05 -18.34
N VAL A 29 19.76 14.01 -18.49
CA VAL A 29 18.33 14.13 -18.33
C VAL A 29 17.95 13.66 -16.94
N MET A 30 17.25 14.49 -16.18
CA MET A 30 16.81 14.23 -14.81
C MET A 30 15.29 14.21 -14.78
N LYS A 31 14.69 13.07 -14.44
CA LYS A 31 13.22 12.94 -14.33
C LYS A 31 12.81 12.84 -12.88
N PHE A 32 11.81 13.62 -12.46
CA PHE A 32 11.22 13.58 -11.13
C PHE A 32 9.75 13.14 -11.20
N GLY A 33 9.37 12.20 -10.33
CA GLY A 33 7.99 11.72 -10.22
C GLY A 33 7.08 12.69 -9.46
N GLY A 34 5.77 12.49 -9.53
CA GLY A 34 4.78 13.35 -8.87
C GLY A 34 4.99 13.46 -7.36
N THR A 35 5.31 12.35 -6.67
CA THR A 35 5.64 12.36 -5.23
C THR A 35 6.87 13.22 -4.93
N SER A 36 7.88 13.20 -5.81
CA SER A 36 9.11 13.98 -5.63
C SER A 36 8.88 15.49 -5.76
N VAL A 37 7.92 15.94 -6.57
CA VAL A 37 7.69 17.35 -6.87
C VAL A 37 6.55 18.00 -6.06
N SER A 38 5.95 17.25 -5.13
CA SER A 38 4.76 17.69 -4.39
C SER A 38 5.05 18.41 -3.08
N THR A 39 6.31 18.56 -2.65
CA THR A 39 6.65 19.21 -1.38
C THR A 39 7.81 20.20 -1.52
N ALA A 40 7.81 21.25 -0.69
CA ALA A 40 8.87 22.27 -0.69
C ALA A 40 10.23 21.70 -0.26
N GLU A 41 10.26 20.76 0.67
CA GLU A 41 11.47 20.09 1.14
C GLU A 41 12.16 19.35 -0.01
N ASN A 42 11.38 18.60 -0.79
CA ASN A 42 11.91 17.90 -1.96
C ASN A 42 12.42 18.89 -3.03
N TRP A 43 11.77 20.03 -3.21
CA TRP A 43 12.24 21.05 -4.17
C TRP A 43 13.57 21.65 -3.75
N ALA A 44 13.83 21.82 -2.46
CA ALA A 44 15.15 22.24 -1.96
C ALA A 44 16.25 21.20 -2.32
N LEU A 45 15.94 19.91 -2.17
CA LEU A 45 16.83 18.83 -2.57
C LEU A 45 17.04 18.79 -4.10
N ILE A 46 15.97 18.92 -4.88
CA ILE A 46 16.02 18.93 -6.34
C ILE A 46 16.90 20.09 -6.86
N ALA A 47 16.74 21.30 -6.30
CA ALA A 47 17.60 22.44 -6.64
C ALA A 47 19.08 22.15 -6.34
N GLY A 48 19.38 21.51 -5.21
CA GLY A 48 20.72 21.04 -4.85
C GLY A 48 21.27 20.03 -5.86
N LEU A 49 20.46 19.05 -6.25
CA LEU A 49 20.84 18.06 -7.26
C LEU A 49 21.16 18.68 -8.62
N ILE A 50 20.35 19.64 -9.05
CA ILE A 50 20.57 20.36 -10.31
C ILE A 50 21.89 21.15 -10.26
N ARG A 51 22.16 21.88 -9.16
CA ARG A 51 23.42 22.62 -8.97
C ARG A 51 24.63 21.68 -9.01
N ASN A 52 24.53 20.51 -8.39
CA ASN A 52 25.60 19.51 -8.42
C ASN A 52 25.88 19.04 -9.86
N ARG A 53 24.84 18.86 -10.70
CA ARG A 53 25.05 18.48 -12.11
C ARG A 53 25.69 19.61 -12.93
N ILE A 54 25.32 20.84 -12.64
CA ILE A 54 25.99 22.02 -13.25
C ILE A 54 27.46 22.07 -12.83
N ALA A 55 27.75 21.88 -11.54
CA ALA A 55 29.11 21.83 -11.01
C ALA A 55 29.96 20.67 -11.59
N ASP A 56 29.29 19.53 -11.93
CA ASP A 56 29.90 18.41 -12.65
C ASP A 56 30.21 18.75 -14.14
N GLY A 57 29.93 19.97 -14.62
CA GLY A 57 30.09 20.39 -16.01
C GLY A 57 29.04 19.80 -16.95
N LEU A 58 27.90 19.44 -16.46
CA LEU A 58 26.80 18.87 -17.25
C LEU A 58 25.71 19.91 -17.53
N ASN A 59 24.97 19.70 -18.62
CA ASN A 59 23.79 20.48 -18.99
C ASN A 59 22.52 19.72 -18.61
N PRO A 60 21.87 20.05 -17.46
CA PRO A 60 20.69 19.35 -17.02
C PRO A 60 19.45 19.67 -17.86
N VAL A 61 18.72 18.61 -18.25
CA VAL A 61 17.35 18.69 -18.77
C VAL A 61 16.43 18.04 -17.76
N VAL A 62 15.62 18.84 -17.10
CA VAL A 62 14.71 18.39 -16.03
C VAL A 62 13.35 18.13 -16.62
N VAL A 63 12.84 16.92 -16.40
CA VAL A 63 11.49 16.47 -16.80
C VAL A 63 10.74 16.09 -15.55
N HIS A 64 9.53 16.61 -15.36
CA HIS A 64 8.74 16.11 -14.23
C HIS A 64 7.26 15.96 -14.52
N SER A 65 6.59 15.19 -13.67
CA SER A 65 5.16 14.88 -13.74
C SER A 65 4.33 15.99 -13.09
N ALA A 66 3.00 15.91 -13.23
CA ALA A 66 2.06 16.60 -12.37
C ALA A 66 2.29 16.27 -10.88
N LEU A 67 1.74 17.04 -9.97
CA LEU A 67 1.76 16.76 -8.53
C LEU A 67 1.05 15.42 -8.23
N LYS A 68 1.42 14.79 -7.13
CA LYS A 68 0.86 13.50 -6.70
C LYS A 68 -0.67 13.59 -6.60
N GLY A 69 -1.37 12.68 -7.28
CA GLY A 69 -2.84 12.60 -7.26
C GLY A 69 -3.53 13.40 -8.35
N VAL A 70 -2.97 14.52 -8.79
CA VAL A 70 -3.61 15.47 -9.73
C VAL A 70 -4.11 14.80 -11.01
N SER A 71 -3.37 13.86 -11.59
CA SER A 71 -3.83 13.15 -12.80
C SER A 71 -5.09 12.31 -12.54
N ASN A 72 -5.23 11.72 -11.35
CA ASN A 72 -6.44 10.99 -10.97
C ASN A 72 -7.62 11.96 -10.74
N ASP A 73 -7.36 13.08 -10.06
CA ASP A 73 -8.37 14.10 -9.80
C ASP A 73 -8.88 14.72 -11.11
N LEU A 74 -8.01 14.95 -12.10
CA LEU A 74 -8.41 15.40 -13.45
C LEU A 74 -9.30 14.38 -14.16
N ASP A 75 -9.02 13.07 -14.04
CA ASP A 75 -9.85 12.02 -14.61
C ASP A 75 -11.20 11.91 -13.88
N ASP A 76 -11.24 12.10 -12.58
CA ASP A 76 -12.47 12.15 -11.79
C ASP A 76 -13.35 13.36 -12.15
N VAL A 77 -12.73 14.53 -12.37
CA VAL A 77 -13.43 15.72 -12.88
C VAL A 77 -14.06 15.46 -14.25
N LEU A 78 -13.33 14.78 -15.13
CA LEU A 78 -13.84 14.39 -16.46
C LEU A 78 -15.01 13.43 -16.36
N ARG A 79 -14.93 12.40 -15.52
CA ARG A 79 -16.01 11.42 -15.32
C ARG A 79 -17.25 12.08 -14.70
N ALA A 80 -17.07 12.91 -13.69
CA ALA A 80 -18.16 13.65 -13.07
C ALA A 80 -18.84 14.60 -14.08
N GLY A 81 -18.04 15.32 -14.88
CA GLY A 81 -18.54 16.21 -15.94
C GLY A 81 -19.35 15.47 -16.98
N ALA A 82 -18.88 14.32 -17.50
CA ALA A 82 -19.62 13.46 -18.43
C ALA A 82 -20.95 12.96 -17.84
N ALA A 83 -20.99 12.69 -16.53
CA ALA A 83 -22.22 12.35 -15.82
C ALA A 83 -23.13 13.56 -15.51
N GLY A 84 -22.76 14.77 -15.92
CA GLY A 84 -23.50 16.01 -15.65
C GLY A 84 -23.42 16.49 -14.19
N LYS A 85 -22.45 15.95 -13.40
CA LYS A 85 -22.26 16.25 -11.98
C LYS A 85 -21.10 17.25 -11.77
N THR A 86 -21.09 17.91 -10.62
CA THR A 86 -19.93 18.66 -10.12
C THR A 86 -19.01 17.72 -9.36
N SER A 87 -17.69 17.95 -9.44
CA SER A 87 -16.69 17.23 -8.67
C SER A 87 -15.98 18.20 -7.72
N THR A 88 -15.74 17.79 -6.48
CA THR A 88 -14.90 18.52 -5.52
C THR A 88 -13.40 18.42 -5.87
N SER A 89 -13.04 17.53 -6.79
CA SER A 89 -11.65 17.34 -7.21
C SER A 89 -11.07 18.58 -7.93
N LEU A 90 -11.93 19.45 -8.50
CA LEU A 90 -11.47 20.68 -9.13
C LEU A 90 -10.92 21.68 -8.09
N ASP A 91 -11.59 21.82 -6.96
CA ASP A 91 -11.12 22.64 -5.85
C ASP A 91 -9.87 22.01 -5.21
N ALA A 92 -9.85 20.68 -5.05
CA ALA A 92 -8.69 19.98 -4.52
C ALA A 92 -7.43 20.19 -5.38
N ILE A 93 -7.56 20.16 -6.72
CA ILE A 93 -6.45 20.45 -7.65
C ILE A 93 -5.94 21.88 -7.44
N ARG A 94 -6.83 22.87 -7.36
CA ARG A 94 -6.44 24.27 -7.12
C ARG A 94 -5.73 24.41 -5.79
N ASP A 95 -6.35 23.90 -4.73
CA ASP A 95 -5.87 24.07 -3.35
C ASP A 95 -4.51 23.43 -3.16
N GLN A 96 -4.29 22.22 -3.70
CA GLN A 96 -2.99 21.53 -3.66
C GLN A 96 -1.87 22.34 -4.35
N HIS A 97 -2.15 22.95 -5.50
CA HIS A 97 -1.16 23.76 -6.20
C HIS A 97 -0.89 25.07 -5.46
N TYR A 98 -1.90 25.70 -4.86
CA TYR A 98 -1.71 26.93 -4.08
C TYR A 98 -1.00 26.66 -2.75
N GLU A 99 -1.27 25.56 -2.10
CA GLU A 99 -0.53 25.13 -0.90
C GLU A 99 0.95 24.94 -1.21
N LEU A 100 1.26 24.26 -2.31
CA LEU A 100 2.65 24.11 -2.74
C LEU A 100 3.29 25.45 -3.10
N ALA A 101 2.60 26.33 -3.83
CA ALA A 101 3.10 27.67 -4.17
C ALA A 101 3.40 28.48 -2.89
N ALA A 102 2.48 28.47 -1.92
CA ALA A 102 2.68 29.15 -0.64
C ALA A 102 3.87 28.58 0.15
N ALA A 103 4.02 27.24 0.21
CA ALA A 103 5.17 26.59 0.84
C ALA A 103 6.50 26.92 0.15
N LEU A 104 6.48 27.15 -1.17
CA LEU A 104 7.62 27.59 -1.97
C LEU A 104 7.82 29.11 -1.94
N LYS A 105 6.94 29.87 -1.26
CA LYS A 105 6.92 31.35 -1.17
C LYS A 105 6.72 32.01 -2.53
N LEU A 106 5.87 31.44 -3.37
CA LEU A 106 5.48 31.93 -4.69
C LEU A 106 4.05 32.48 -4.68
N ASP A 107 3.76 33.41 -5.61
CA ASP A 107 2.40 33.88 -5.87
C ASP A 107 1.65 32.88 -6.76
N GLY A 108 0.95 31.93 -6.12
CA GLY A 108 0.19 30.89 -6.80
C GLY A 108 -0.87 31.41 -7.76
N PRO A 109 -1.76 32.35 -7.34
CA PRO A 109 -2.72 32.99 -8.25
C PRO A 109 -2.09 33.61 -9.47
N ALA A 110 -1.07 34.44 -9.34
CA ALA A 110 -0.41 35.10 -10.48
C ALA A 110 0.18 34.10 -11.50
N LEU A 111 0.57 32.91 -11.05
CA LEU A 111 1.20 31.89 -11.90
C LEU A 111 0.19 30.94 -12.55
N LEU A 112 -0.95 30.68 -11.91
CA LEU A 112 -1.81 29.55 -12.25
C LEU A 112 -3.25 29.89 -12.61
N ASP A 113 -3.76 31.11 -12.27
CA ASP A 113 -5.19 31.44 -12.46
C ASP A 113 -5.64 31.30 -13.88
N ASP A 114 -4.84 31.71 -14.86
CA ASP A 114 -5.18 31.54 -16.27
C ASP A 114 -5.37 30.08 -16.66
N THR A 115 -4.49 29.20 -16.16
CA THR A 115 -4.55 27.75 -16.45
C THR A 115 -5.70 27.07 -15.72
N LEU A 116 -5.97 27.48 -14.47
CA LEU A 116 -7.11 27.00 -13.69
C LEU A 116 -8.44 27.47 -14.30
N HIS A 117 -8.49 28.69 -14.82
CA HIS A 117 -9.66 29.21 -15.54
C HIS A 117 -9.91 28.42 -16.83
N GLU A 118 -8.86 28.12 -17.62
CA GLU A 118 -8.98 27.24 -18.77
C GLU A 118 -9.55 25.86 -18.37
N LEU A 119 -9.04 25.26 -17.29
CA LEU A 119 -9.53 23.98 -16.77
C LEU A 119 -11.01 24.06 -16.41
N GLN A 120 -11.43 25.11 -15.70
CA GLN A 120 -12.83 25.34 -15.31
C GLN A 120 -13.74 25.45 -16.54
N GLN A 121 -13.32 26.21 -17.56
CA GLN A 121 -14.08 26.37 -18.81
C GLN A 121 -14.23 25.04 -19.57
N LEU A 122 -13.16 24.27 -19.68
CA LEU A 122 -13.20 22.96 -20.36
C LEU A 122 -14.13 21.99 -19.63
N VAL A 123 -14.04 21.94 -18.31
CA VAL A 123 -14.90 21.09 -17.45
C VAL A 123 -16.36 21.55 -17.55
N ALA A 124 -16.63 22.84 -17.54
CA ALA A 124 -18.00 23.35 -17.74
C ALA A 124 -18.57 22.95 -19.09
N GLY A 125 -17.75 22.97 -20.17
CA GLY A 125 -18.11 22.50 -21.48
C GLY A 125 -18.46 21.01 -21.51
N VAL A 126 -17.61 20.17 -20.89
CA VAL A 126 -17.86 18.72 -20.75
C VAL A 126 -19.17 18.45 -20.01
N ARG A 127 -19.42 19.17 -18.91
CA ARG A 127 -20.64 19.02 -18.11
C ARG A 127 -21.90 19.39 -18.89
N LEU A 128 -21.82 20.42 -19.75
CA LEU A 128 -22.94 20.87 -20.57
C LEU A 128 -23.28 19.85 -21.66
N ILE A 129 -22.24 19.33 -22.35
CA ILE A 129 -22.39 18.41 -23.49
C ILE A 129 -22.61 16.97 -23.00
N ARG A 130 -22.15 16.63 -21.79
CA ARG A 130 -22.13 15.27 -21.19
C ARG A 130 -21.36 14.25 -22.04
N GLU A 131 -20.35 14.71 -22.75
CA GLU A 131 -19.48 13.90 -23.57
C GLU A 131 -18.04 14.37 -23.43
N VAL A 132 -17.08 13.43 -23.45
CA VAL A 132 -15.64 13.73 -23.42
C VAL A 132 -15.02 13.26 -24.71
N SER A 133 -14.74 14.17 -25.61
CA SER A 133 -13.92 13.85 -26.80
C SER A 133 -12.47 13.59 -26.38
N VAL A 134 -11.77 12.72 -27.12
CA VAL A 134 -10.36 12.40 -26.87
C VAL A 134 -9.48 13.68 -26.82
N ARG A 135 -9.75 14.64 -27.69
CA ARG A 135 -9.01 15.92 -27.74
C ARG A 135 -9.22 16.74 -26.47
N VAL A 136 -10.43 16.81 -25.96
CA VAL A 136 -10.73 17.49 -24.69
C VAL A 136 -10.06 16.77 -23.51
N ARG A 137 -10.14 15.44 -23.51
CA ARG A 137 -9.49 14.64 -22.46
C ARG A 137 -7.98 14.89 -22.39
N VAL A 138 -7.27 14.80 -23.51
CA VAL A 138 -5.81 15.01 -23.51
C VAL A 138 -5.42 16.44 -23.13
N ARG A 139 -6.26 17.44 -23.52
CA ARG A 139 -6.02 18.84 -23.15
C ARG A 139 -6.17 19.07 -21.66
N ILE A 140 -7.24 18.54 -21.05
CA ILE A 140 -7.46 18.64 -19.61
C ILE A 140 -6.34 17.91 -18.84
N MET A 141 -6.02 16.69 -19.24
CA MET A 141 -4.96 15.91 -18.57
C MET A 141 -3.59 16.60 -18.62
N ALA A 142 -3.28 17.30 -19.72
CA ALA A 142 -2.01 18.02 -19.87
C ALA A 142 -1.86 19.21 -18.91
N LEU A 143 -2.96 19.78 -18.41
CA LEU A 143 -2.91 20.97 -17.54
C LEU A 143 -2.23 20.66 -16.20
N GLY A 144 -2.29 19.44 -15.72
CA GLY A 144 -1.61 19.04 -14.49
C GLY A 144 -0.09 19.22 -14.56
N GLU A 145 0.52 18.74 -15.64
CA GLU A 145 1.96 18.90 -15.86
C GLU A 145 2.34 20.35 -16.15
N LEU A 146 1.52 21.09 -16.89
CA LEU A 146 1.76 22.50 -17.18
C LEU A 146 1.75 23.37 -15.93
N MET A 147 0.77 23.17 -15.04
CA MET A 147 0.70 23.90 -13.77
C MET A 147 1.90 23.57 -12.88
N ALA A 148 2.19 22.29 -12.68
CA ALA A 148 3.29 21.87 -11.83
C ALA A 148 4.64 22.41 -12.32
N THR A 149 4.93 22.34 -13.64
CA THR A 149 6.22 22.80 -14.20
C THR A 149 6.37 24.31 -14.19
N ARG A 150 5.28 25.10 -14.27
CA ARG A 150 5.34 26.56 -14.13
C ARG A 150 5.75 26.96 -12.71
N LEU A 151 5.15 26.37 -11.68
CA LEU A 151 5.55 26.59 -10.29
C LEU A 151 7.02 26.26 -10.06
N SER A 152 7.44 25.13 -10.59
CA SER A 152 8.81 24.64 -10.43
C SER A 152 9.84 25.51 -11.11
N ALA A 153 9.55 26.02 -12.29
CA ALA A 153 10.43 26.96 -12.99
C ALA A 153 10.61 28.25 -12.20
N GLU A 154 9.53 28.79 -11.67
CA GLU A 154 9.60 30.01 -10.87
C GLU A 154 10.33 29.80 -9.53
N TYR A 155 10.10 28.68 -8.86
CA TYR A 155 10.86 28.32 -7.67
C TYR A 155 12.37 28.22 -7.98
N LEU A 156 12.76 27.51 -9.03
CA LEU A 156 14.19 27.37 -9.38
C LEU A 156 14.83 28.73 -9.67
N ARG A 157 14.12 29.65 -10.34
CA ARG A 157 14.58 31.04 -10.53
C ARG A 157 14.74 31.77 -9.20
N SER A 158 13.79 31.64 -8.28
CA SER A 158 13.81 32.29 -6.98
C SER A 158 14.95 31.86 -6.06
N VAL A 159 15.56 30.69 -6.34
CA VAL A 159 16.72 30.13 -5.63
C VAL A 159 18.00 30.16 -6.49
N ASP A 160 18.11 31.05 -7.44
CA ASP A 160 19.28 31.32 -8.28
C ASP A 160 19.75 30.10 -9.10
N VAL A 161 18.83 29.24 -9.56
CA VAL A 161 19.11 28.23 -10.58
C VAL A 161 18.73 28.81 -11.95
N PRO A 162 19.69 28.96 -12.89
CA PRO A 162 19.40 29.50 -14.23
C PRO A 162 18.57 28.50 -15.02
N VAL A 163 17.24 28.69 -15.07
CA VAL A 163 16.31 27.74 -15.70
C VAL A 163 15.53 28.41 -16.85
N GLU A 164 15.36 27.66 -17.93
CA GLU A 164 14.46 27.98 -19.04
C GLU A 164 13.34 26.93 -19.07
N TRP A 165 12.08 27.41 -18.98
CA TRP A 165 10.92 26.56 -19.11
C TRP A 165 10.55 26.42 -20.58
N LEU A 166 10.53 25.18 -21.08
CA LEU A 166 10.15 24.87 -22.45
C LEU A 166 8.94 23.93 -22.47
N ASP A 167 7.99 24.20 -23.35
CA ASP A 167 6.85 23.32 -23.54
C ASP A 167 7.29 22.00 -24.19
N ALA A 168 6.95 20.87 -23.58
CA ALA A 168 7.30 19.54 -24.09
C ALA A 168 6.74 19.29 -25.50
N ARG A 169 5.65 19.97 -25.87
CA ARG A 169 5.05 19.89 -27.21
C ARG A 169 5.91 20.51 -28.29
N ASP A 170 6.84 21.40 -27.93
CA ASP A 170 7.84 21.92 -28.83
C ASP A 170 9.07 21.01 -28.93
N LEU A 171 9.30 20.19 -27.95
CA LEU A 171 10.43 19.27 -27.86
C LEU A 171 10.11 17.87 -28.40
N LEU A 172 8.87 17.41 -28.28
CA LEU A 172 8.49 16.02 -28.60
C LEU A 172 7.32 16.00 -29.59
N THR A 173 7.53 15.36 -30.75
CA THR A 173 6.50 15.17 -31.75
C THR A 173 6.20 13.68 -31.93
N SER A 174 4.94 13.33 -31.92
CA SER A 174 4.53 11.93 -32.12
C SER A 174 4.62 11.54 -33.60
N ALA A 175 5.05 10.31 -33.84
CA ALA A 175 5.03 9.71 -35.16
C ALA A 175 3.63 9.15 -35.45
N SER A 176 3.01 9.60 -36.53
CA SER A 176 1.75 9.01 -37.01
C SER A 176 2.03 7.60 -37.52
N LYS A 177 1.21 6.61 -37.08
CA LYS A 177 1.17 5.30 -37.71
C LYS A 177 -0.04 5.29 -38.66
N SER A 178 0.19 5.20 -39.92
CA SER A 178 -0.83 4.92 -40.94
C SER A 178 -1.57 3.61 -40.53
N GLY A 179 -2.84 3.72 -40.16
CA GLY A 179 -3.71 2.58 -39.79
C GLY A 179 -4.03 2.42 -38.32
N GLY A 180 -3.57 3.28 -37.40
CA GLY A 180 -3.94 3.27 -35.98
C GLY A 180 -5.32 3.86 -35.72
N ARG A 181 -6.03 3.40 -34.67
CA ARG A 181 -7.25 4.05 -34.18
C ARG A 181 -6.90 5.41 -33.59
N ARG A 182 -7.60 6.47 -34.01
CA ARG A 182 -7.36 7.88 -33.61
C ARG A 182 -7.26 8.08 -32.09
N GLU A 183 -8.02 7.35 -31.31
CA GLU A 183 -8.02 7.45 -29.84
C GLU A 183 -6.68 7.06 -29.21
N ARG A 184 -6.11 5.93 -29.64
CA ARG A 184 -4.81 5.46 -29.15
C ARG A 184 -3.67 6.40 -29.50
N ASP A 185 -3.74 7.05 -30.67
CA ASP A 185 -2.74 8.00 -31.13
C ASP A 185 -2.70 9.27 -30.24
N TYR A 186 -3.83 9.61 -29.62
CA TYR A 186 -3.92 10.73 -28.67
C TYR A 186 -3.55 10.33 -27.25
N LEU A 187 -3.98 9.15 -26.77
CA LEU A 187 -3.86 8.76 -25.36
C LEU A 187 -2.56 8.00 -25.05
N SER A 188 -1.91 7.40 -26.05
CA SER A 188 -0.72 6.56 -25.88
C SER A 188 0.23 6.71 -27.06
N ALA A 189 0.53 7.97 -27.41
CA ALA A 189 1.37 8.34 -28.54
C ALA A 189 2.81 7.82 -28.39
N ARG A 190 3.48 7.68 -29.52
CA ARG A 190 4.91 7.35 -29.59
C ARG A 190 5.65 8.45 -30.34
N CYS A 191 6.71 8.99 -29.75
CA CYS A 191 7.54 10.01 -30.38
C CYS A 191 8.74 9.41 -31.09
N ASN A 192 9.28 10.15 -32.04
CA ASN A 192 10.59 9.88 -32.63
C ASN A 192 11.68 10.15 -31.58
N PHE A 193 12.61 9.23 -31.44
CA PHE A 193 13.74 9.34 -30.51
C PHE A 193 15.11 9.22 -31.19
N ALA A 194 15.16 9.33 -32.51
CA ALA A 194 16.45 9.43 -33.21
C ALA A 194 17.24 10.65 -32.71
N PRO A 195 18.57 10.59 -32.67
CA PRO A 195 19.43 11.70 -32.32
C PRO A 195 19.11 12.96 -33.13
N ASP A 196 19.00 14.08 -32.46
CA ASP A 196 18.59 15.35 -33.07
C ASP A 196 19.62 16.46 -32.80
N ARG A 197 20.48 16.70 -33.80
CA ARG A 197 21.54 17.72 -33.69
C ARG A 197 20.98 19.14 -33.64
N ALA A 198 19.89 19.40 -34.36
CA ALA A 198 19.27 20.73 -34.36
C ALA A 198 18.72 21.07 -32.96
N LEU A 199 18.09 20.10 -32.29
CA LEU A 199 17.66 20.24 -30.89
C LEU A 199 18.85 20.44 -29.95
N GLN A 200 19.92 19.65 -30.10
CA GLN A 200 21.13 19.80 -29.27
C GLN A 200 21.75 21.19 -29.41
N ASP A 201 21.88 21.71 -30.64
CA ASP A 201 22.44 23.02 -30.90
C ASP A 201 21.52 24.14 -30.39
N HIS A 202 20.21 23.99 -30.54
CA HIS A 202 19.23 24.94 -30.00
C HIS A 202 19.34 25.05 -28.47
N LEU A 203 19.36 23.92 -27.76
CA LEU A 203 19.43 23.90 -26.29
C LEU A 203 20.80 24.39 -25.76
N ARG A 204 21.89 24.18 -26.52
CA ARG A 204 23.23 24.75 -26.16
C ARG A 204 23.24 26.28 -26.18
N VAL A 205 22.52 26.90 -27.12
CA VAL A 205 22.46 28.38 -27.22
C VAL A 205 21.72 28.97 -26.00
N ILE A 206 20.78 28.24 -25.43
CA ILE A 206 20.04 28.70 -24.26
C ILE A 206 20.94 28.80 -23.01
N ASP A 207 21.95 27.94 -22.87
CA ASP A 207 22.95 27.91 -21.77
C ASP A 207 22.34 28.02 -20.38
N LYS A 208 21.23 27.36 -20.19
CA LYS A 208 20.48 27.24 -18.92
C LYS A 208 20.00 25.81 -18.69
N VAL A 209 19.62 25.49 -17.48
CA VAL A 209 18.88 24.27 -17.17
C VAL A 209 17.54 24.28 -17.93
N ILE A 210 17.28 23.25 -18.67
CA ILE A 210 15.99 23.12 -19.38
C ILE A 210 15.01 22.41 -18.43
N LEU A 211 13.85 23.02 -18.19
CA LEU A 211 12.76 22.40 -17.44
C LEU A 211 11.54 22.23 -18.34
N THR A 212 11.03 21.02 -18.41
CA THR A 212 9.92 20.67 -19.32
C THR A 212 8.99 19.63 -18.68
N GLN A 213 7.79 19.49 -19.24
CA GLN A 213 6.79 18.54 -18.79
C GLN A 213 7.15 17.11 -19.22
N GLY A 214 6.83 16.15 -18.37
CA GLY A 214 6.66 14.78 -18.78
C GLY A 214 5.27 14.51 -19.37
N PHE A 215 5.02 13.30 -19.82
CA PHE A 215 3.71 12.78 -20.20
C PHE A 215 3.07 13.34 -21.47
N ILE A 216 3.35 14.59 -21.84
CA ILE A 216 2.74 15.28 -23.00
C ILE A 216 3.70 15.45 -24.18
N ALA A 217 3.14 15.49 -25.37
CA ALA A 217 3.82 15.80 -26.63
C ALA A 217 2.82 16.45 -27.60
N ARG A 218 3.25 16.78 -28.82
CA ARG A 218 2.34 17.16 -29.91
C ARG A 218 2.33 16.14 -31.04
N ASN A 219 1.25 16.11 -31.80
CA ASN A 219 1.21 15.40 -33.08
C ASN A 219 1.68 16.30 -34.25
N GLU A 220 1.69 15.75 -35.44
CA GLU A 220 2.08 16.47 -36.68
C GLU A 220 1.15 17.64 -37.02
N TRP A 221 -0.06 17.67 -36.50
CA TRP A 221 -1.03 18.76 -36.62
C TRP A 221 -0.94 19.82 -35.52
N GLY A 222 0.05 19.72 -34.64
CA GLY A 222 0.21 20.63 -33.50
C GLY A 222 -0.74 20.41 -32.34
N GLU A 223 -1.52 19.34 -32.34
CA GLU A 223 -2.44 19.02 -31.23
C GLU A 223 -1.73 18.28 -30.10
N THR A 224 -2.16 18.54 -28.87
CA THR A 224 -1.63 17.84 -27.68
C THR A 224 -1.97 16.34 -27.73
N VAL A 225 -1.00 15.51 -27.39
CA VAL A 225 -1.15 14.07 -27.20
C VAL A 225 -0.49 13.62 -25.90
N LEU A 226 -0.95 12.51 -25.32
CA LEU A 226 -0.39 11.90 -24.13
C LEU A 226 0.46 10.69 -24.49
N LEU A 227 1.51 10.45 -23.74
CA LEU A 227 2.37 9.29 -23.92
C LEU A 227 1.89 8.03 -23.19
N GLY A 228 0.75 8.13 -22.52
CA GLY A 228 0.13 7.03 -21.77
C GLY A 228 0.83 6.75 -20.45
N ARG A 229 0.53 5.59 -19.85
CA ARG A 229 1.10 5.18 -18.55
C ARG A 229 2.64 5.21 -18.59
N GLY A 230 3.26 5.72 -17.51
CA GLY A 230 4.71 5.95 -17.47
C GLY A 230 5.20 7.01 -18.46
N GLY A 231 4.30 7.90 -18.90
CA GLY A 231 4.57 8.91 -19.92
C GLY A 231 5.72 9.84 -19.56
N SER A 232 5.88 10.23 -18.30
CA SER A 232 6.98 11.12 -17.89
C SER A 232 8.35 10.43 -17.95
N ASP A 233 8.44 9.13 -17.59
CA ASP A 233 9.66 8.33 -17.76
C ASP A 233 9.99 8.18 -19.26
N THR A 234 8.93 7.98 -20.06
CA THR A 234 9.04 7.84 -21.51
C THR A 234 9.48 9.15 -22.17
N SER A 235 8.94 10.32 -21.74
CA SER A 235 9.38 11.65 -22.20
C SER A 235 10.86 11.87 -21.95
N ALA A 236 11.30 11.58 -20.71
CA ALA A 236 12.69 11.74 -20.32
C ALA A 236 13.62 10.82 -21.14
N ALA A 237 13.18 9.58 -21.41
CA ALA A 237 13.93 8.64 -22.24
C ALA A 237 14.01 9.09 -23.71
N TYR A 238 12.93 9.65 -24.27
CA TYR A 238 12.95 10.24 -25.62
C TYR A 238 13.93 11.41 -25.70
N LEU A 239 13.89 12.32 -24.74
CA LEU A 239 14.83 13.46 -24.70
C LEU A 239 16.26 12.98 -24.50
N ALA A 240 16.51 12.00 -23.62
CA ALA A 240 17.84 11.44 -23.44
C ALA A 240 18.41 10.84 -24.73
N ALA A 241 17.59 10.11 -25.50
CA ALA A 241 18.00 9.53 -26.78
C ALA A 241 18.26 10.61 -27.84
N ARG A 242 17.36 11.61 -28.00
CA ARG A 242 17.52 12.70 -28.97
C ARG A 242 18.74 13.57 -28.67
N LEU A 243 19.03 13.79 -27.40
CA LEU A 243 20.19 14.56 -26.94
C LEU A 243 21.47 13.74 -26.88
N GLN A 244 21.41 12.43 -27.11
CA GLN A 244 22.55 11.53 -26.88
C GLN A 244 23.12 11.74 -25.47
N ALA A 245 22.23 11.78 -24.47
CA ALA A 245 22.59 12.14 -23.13
C ALA A 245 23.65 11.19 -22.53
N ARG A 246 24.52 11.74 -21.68
CA ARG A 246 25.51 10.98 -20.93
C ARG A 246 24.84 9.92 -20.05
N ARG A 247 23.68 10.25 -19.49
CA ARG A 247 22.82 9.35 -18.71
C ARG A 247 21.43 9.92 -18.55
N LEU A 248 20.48 9.04 -18.24
CA LEU A 248 19.16 9.39 -17.71
C LEU A 248 19.13 9.09 -16.21
N GLU A 249 18.67 10.02 -15.39
CA GLU A 249 18.45 9.86 -13.96
C GLU A 249 16.95 9.91 -13.66
N ILE A 250 16.37 8.83 -13.12
CA ILE A 250 14.99 8.80 -12.61
C ILE A 250 15.05 8.93 -11.09
N TRP A 251 14.46 10.00 -10.58
CA TRP A 251 14.35 10.33 -9.16
C TRP A 251 12.93 10.01 -8.69
N SER A 252 12.80 9.12 -7.73
CA SER A 252 11.55 8.58 -7.21
C SER A 252 11.53 8.65 -5.68
N ASP A 253 10.47 8.15 -5.05
CA ASP A 253 10.35 7.93 -3.61
C ASP A 253 11.09 6.68 -3.13
N VAL A 254 11.59 5.85 -4.05
CA VAL A 254 12.38 4.65 -3.77
C VAL A 254 13.75 4.72 -4.43
N PRO A 255 14.82 4.10 -3.83
CA PRO A 255 16.18 4.22 -4.35
C PRO A 255 16.44 3.44 -5.63
N GLY A 256 15.58 2.49 -5.99
CA GLY A 256 15.77 1.65 -7.16
C GLY A 256 14.84 0.48 -7.23
N MET A 257 15.18 -0.49 -8.07
CA MET A 257 14.45 -1.74 -8.22
C MET A 257 14.89 -2.74 -7.14
N PHE A 258 13.96 -3.53 -6.64
CA PHE A 258 14.19 -4.51 -5.58
C PHE A 258 13.94 -5.93 -6.07
N THR A 259 14.48 -6.90 -5.34
CA THR A 259 14.30 -8.33 -5.62
C THR A 259 12.86 -8.82 -5.45
N ALA A 260 12.01 -8.06 -4.78
CA ALA A 260 10.56 -8.19 -4.70
C ALA A 260 9.97 -6.84 -4.26
N ASP A 261 8.64 -6.68 -4.27
CA ASP A 261 7.98 -5.51 -3.69
C ASP A 261 8.24 -5.47 -2.17
N PRO A 262 8.90 -4.45 -1.63
CA PRO A 262 9.21 -4.37 -0.19
C PRO A 262 7.97 -4.34 0.71
N ARG A 263 6.82 -3.92 0.18
CA ARG A 263 5.53 -3.95 0.90
C ARG A 263 5.04 -5.38 1.14
N VAL A 264 5.43 -6.31 0.26
CA VAL A 264 5.12 -7.74 0.37
C VAL A 264 6.25 -8.49 1.07
N VAL A 265 7.51 -8.13 0.77
CA VAL A 265 8.74 -8.78 1.27
C VAL A 265 9.67 -7.71 1.83
N PRO A 266 9.59 -7.36 3.12
CA PRO A 266 10.44 -6.33 3.72
C PRO A 266 11.95 -6.60 3.59
N SER A 267 12.34 -7.87 3.55
CA SER A 267 13.74 -8.29 3.31
C SER A 267 14.18 -8.21 1.85
N ALA A 268 13.35 -7.68 0.94
CA ALA A 268 13.73 -7.48 -0.45
C ALA A 268 14.98 -6.61 -0.56
N ARG A 269 15.93 -7.02 -1.39
CA ARG A 269 17.24 -6.37 -1.56
C ARG A 269 17.24 -5.44 -2.76
N LEU A 270 17.93 -4.31 -2.64
CA LEU A 270 18.13 -3.39 -3.75
C LEU A 270 18.96 -4.07 -4.85
N LEU A 271 18.51 -3.95 -6.09
CA LEU A 271 19.25 -4.40 -7.27
C LEU A 271 20.20 -3.28 -7.71
N LEU A 272 21.50 -3.46 -7.51
CA LEU A 272 22.48 -2.42 -7.78
C LEU A 272 22.74 -2.25 -9.28
N ALA A 273 22.73 -3.34 -10.04
CA ALA A 273 23.00 -3.34 -11.47
C ALA A 273 22.06 -4.30 -12.23
N LEU A 274 21.50 -3.82 -13.32
CA LEU A 274 20.64 -4.58 -14.25
C LEU A 274 21.02 -4.30 -15.68
N ARG A 275 20.78 -5.28 -16.56
CA ARG A 275 20.77 -5.04 -18.00
C ARG A 275 19.41 -4.52 -18.44
N TYR A 276 19.36 -3.88 -19.63
CA TYR A 276 18.09 -3.35 -20.17
C TYR A 276 17.02 -4.44 -20.32
N ASP A 277 17.41 -5.65 -20.75
CA ASP A 277 16.49 -6.77 -20.92
C ASP A 277 15.94 -7.27 -19.58
N GLU A 278 16.78 -7.37 -18.54
CA GLU A 278 16.37 -7.76 -17.20
C GLU A 278 15.43 -6.69 -16.56
N ALA A 279 15.81 -5.42 -16.67
CA ALA A 279 14.99 -4.32 -16.17
C ALA A 279 13.64 -4.24 -16.88
N GLN A 280 13.61 -4.53 -18.19
CA GLN A 280 12.38 -4.59 -18.97
C GLN A 280 11.46 -5.72 -18.51
N GLU A 281 12.02 -6.92 -18.27
CA GLU A 281 11.25 -8.07 -17.77
C GLU A 281 10.70 -7.78 -16.36
N LEU A 282 11.52 -7.27 -15.44
CA LEU A 282 11.06 -6.89 -14.09
C LEU A 282 9.91 -5.87 -14.14
N ALA A 283 10.07 -4.82 -14.94
CA ALA A 283 9.06 -3.79 -15.12
C ALA A 283 7.77 -4.33 -15.75
N SER A 284 7.89 -5.24 -16.73
CA SER A 284 6.73 -5.88 -17.39
C SER A 284 6.04 -6.91 -16.49
N ALA A 285 6.79 -7.54 -15.57
CA ALA A 285 6.28 -8.55 -14.66
C ALA A 285 5.54 -7.98 -13.43
N GLY A 286 5.55 -6.65 -13.22
CA GLY A 286 4.80 -6.00 -12.15
C GLY A 286 5.61 -5.11 -11.20
N SER A 287 6.91 -4.88 -11.47
CA SER A 287 7.66 -3.85 -10.74
C SER A 287 7.15 -2.45 -11.13
N THR A 288 6.71 -1.67 -10.16
CA THR A 288 6.10 -0.35 -10.37
C THR A 288 7.12 0.81 -10.41
N VAL A 289 8.39 0.53 -10.15
CA VAL A 289 9.44 1.56 -10.03
C VAL A 289 9.79 2.18 -11.37
N LEU A 290 9.69 1.40 -12.47
CA LEU A 290 10.08 1.80 -13.81
C LEU A 290 9.02 1.34 -14.81
N HIS A 291 8.69 2.21 -15.78
CA HIS A 291 7.83 1.78 -16.87
C HIS A 291 8.65 1.18 -18.02
N PRO A 292 8.34 -0.02 -18.56
CA PRO A 292 9.19 -0.72 -19.55
C PRO A 292 9.39 0.08 -20.85
N ARG A 293 8.45 0.97 -21.21
CA ARG A 293 8.55 1.81 -22.43
C ARG A 293 9.75 2.77 -22.42
N CYS A 294 10.26 3.19 -21.26
CA CYS A 294 11.39 4.12 -21.19
C CYS A 294 12.72 3.46 -21.57
N LEU A 295 12.83 2.14 -21.52
CA LEU A 295 14.07 1.44 -21.86
C LEU A 295 14.28 1.35 -23.38
N SER A 296 13.20 1.35 -24.14
CA SER A 296 13.23 1.20 -25.59
C SER A 296 14.04 2.32 -26.31
N PRO A 297 13.94 3.61 -25.93
CA PRO A 297 14.76 4.68 -26.53
C PRO A 297 16.23 4.66 -26.09
N LEU A 298 16.54 4.16 -24.87
CA LEU A 298 17.88 4.19 -24.30
C LEU A 298 18.78 3.08 -24.84
N ARG A 299 18.22 1.89 -25.03
CA ARG A 299 18.94 0.68 -25.40
C ARG A 299 19.75 0.80 -26.68
N PRO A 300 19.22 1.33 -27.82
CA PRO A 300 19.97 1.44 -29.06
C PRO A 300 21.20 2.33 -28.96
N TYR A 301 21.17 3.33 -28.08
CA TYR A 301 22.23 4.33 -27.89
C TYR A 301 23.07 4.05 -26.64
N LYS A 302 22.85 2.92 -25.96
CA LYS A 302 23.57 2.52 -24.75
C LYS A 302 23.58 3.58 -23.64
N ILE A 303 22.53 4.39 -23.52
CA ILE A 303 22.43 5.46 -22.52
C ILE A 303 22.10 4.84 -21.16
N PRO A 304 22.98 4.89 -20.16
CA PRO A 304 22.71 4.29 -18.85
C PRO A 304 21.60 5.03 -18.12
N LEU A 305 20.76 4.25 -17.44
CA LEU A 305 19.67 4.74 -16.62
C LEU A 305 20.01 4.53 -15.13
N PHE A 306 19.93 5.59 -14.34
CA PHE A 306 20.11 5.59 -12.90
C PHE A 306 18.77 5.83 -12.23
N ILE A 307 18.37 4.95 -11.30
CA ILE A 307 17.18 5.12 -10.48
C ILE A 307 17.63 5.45 -9.07
N ARG A 308 17.14 6.55 -8.50
CA ARG A 308 17.58 7.10 -7.21
C ARG A 308 16.41 7.62 -6.38
N CYS A 309 16.64 7.77 -5.08
CA CYS A 309 15.67 8.33 -4.15
C CYS A 309 15.83 9.85 -4.00
N THR A 310 14.74 10.62 -4.20
CA THR A 310 14.76 12.08 -4.09
C THR A 310 15.00 12.53 -2.65
N SER A 311 14.35 11.88 -1.67
CA SER A 311 14.46 12.21 -0.25
C SER A 311 15.79 11.73 0.38
N ALA A 312 16.51 10.81 -0.28
CA ALA A 312 17.78 10.27 0.20
C ALA A 312 18.82 10.17 -0.95
N PRO A 313 19.31 11.30 -1.48
CA PRO A 313 20.16 11.32 -2.68
C PRO A 313 21.51 10.62 -2.52
N ALA A 314 22.02 10.51 -1.29
CA ALA A 314 23.27 9.83 -0.97
C ALA A 314 23.15 8.30 -0.98
N MET A 315 21.92 7.77 -0.98
CA MET A 315 21.65 6.34 -0.97
C MET A 315 22.02 5.72 -2.33
N SER A 316 22.62 4.52 -2.29
CA SER A 316 22.85 3.74 -3.50
C SER A 316 21.56 3.47 -4.24
N GLY A 317 21.59 3.52 -5.56
CA GLY A 317 20.45 3.28 -6.43
C GLY A 317 20.65 2.08 -7.35
N THR A 318 19.73 1.90 -8.31
CA THR A 318 19.85 0.90 -9.37
C THR A 318 20.42 1.54 -10.63
N VAL A 319 21.41 0.88 -11.25
CA VAL A 319 21.95 1.27 -12.56
C VAL A 319 21.51 0.24 -13.61
N VAL A 320 20.89 0.72 -14.69
CA VAL A 320 20.53 -0.10 -15.85
C VAL A 320 21.41 0.29 -17.02
N SER A 321 22.16 -0.69 -17.56
CA SER A 321 23.13 -0.44 -18.65
C SER A 321 23.25 -1.62 -19.61
N SER A 322 24.05 -1.45 -20.68
CA SER A 322 24.38 -2.52 -21.63
C SER A 322 25.42 -3.50 -21.06
N VAL A 323 26.22 -3.07 -20.10
CA VAL A 323 27.34 -3.82 -19.52
C VAL A 323 27.03 -4.19 -18.08
N THR A 324 27.08 -5.49 -17.80
CA THR A 324 27.21 -6.05 -16.45
C THR A 324 28.27 -7.15 -16.54
N GLU A 325 29.06 -7.34 -15.50
CA GLU A 325 29.93 -8.52 -15.43
C GLU A 325 29.10 -9.80 -15.70
N GLU A 326 29.69 -10.80 -16.33
CA GLU A 326 29.04 -12.10 -16.52
C GLU A 326 28.80 -12.72 -15.15
N VAL A 327 27.56 -12.57 -14.69
CA VAL A 327 27.12 -13.16 -13.43
C VAL A 327 26.62 -14.56 -13.70
N GLU A 328 26.88 -15.47 -12.77
CA GLU A 328 26.32 -16.81 -12.80
C GLU A 328 24.79 -16.80 -13.00
N PRO A 329 24.21 -17.86 -13.61
CA PRO A 329 22.76 -17.99 -13.74
C PRO A 329 22.07 -17.79 -12.39
N GLN A 330 21.19 -16.80 -12.29
CA GLN A 330 20.46 -16.52 -11.04
C GLN A 330 19.13 -15.81 -11.27
N VAL A 331 18.21 -15.97 -10.33
CA VAL A 331 17.00 -15.14 -10.21
C VAL A 331 17.39 -13.84 -9.56
N LYS A 332 17.02 -12.71 -10.16
CA LYS A 332 17.26 -11.36 -9.65
C LYS A 332 16.05 -10.77 -8.96
N GLY A 333 14.84 -11.15 -9.40
CA GLY A 333 13.63 -10.64 -8.77
C GLY A 333 12.45 -11.56 -8.90
N ILE A 334 11.51 -11.40 -7.97
CA ILE A 334 10.23 -12.10 -7.93
C ILE A 334 9.14 -11.04 -7.91
N CYS A 335 8.41 -10.94 -9.01
CA CYS A 335 7.40 -9.94 -9.22
C CYS A 335 6.00 -10.50 -9.01
N LEU A 336 5.09 -9.67 -8.51
CA LEU A 336 3.67 -9.97 -8.36
C LEU A 336 2.85 -8.97 -9.17
N ARG A 337 1.97 -9.47 -10.03
CA ARG A 337 0.99 -8.66 -10.75
C ARG A 337 -0.41 -9.20 -10.47
N ASN A 338 -1.22 -8.41 -9.78
CA ASN A 338 -2.61 -8.70 -9.43
C ASN A 338 -3.59 -8.23 -10.50
N GLY A 339 -4.87 -8.63 -10.36
CA GLY A 339 -5.95 -8.15 -11.22
C GLY A 339 -5.88 -8.71 -12.63
N LEU A 340 -5.55 -9.99 -12.77
CA LEU A 340 -5.56 -10.69 -14.04
C LEU A 340 -6.81 -11.52 -14.19
N THR A 341 -7.33 -11.55 -15.41
CA THR A 341 -8.33 -12.54 -15.84
C THR A 341 -7.71 -13.43 -16.88
N LEU A 342 -7.86 -14.75 -16.71
CA LEU A 342 -7.46 -15.71 -17.73
C LEU A 342 -8.67 -16.03 -18.61
N ILE A 343 -8.46 -16.02 -19.91
CA ILE A 343 -9.46 -16.47 -20.90
C ILE A 343 -8.90 -17.75 -21.51
N SER A 344 -9.56 -18.86 -21.21
CA SER A 344 -9.24 -20.19 -21.76
C SER A 344 -10.19 -20.47 -22.92
N MET A 345 -9.63 -20.76 -24.05
CA MET A 345 -10.29 -21.04 -25.32
C MET A 345 -10.06 -22.49 -25.69
N ASP A 346 -11.12 -23.31 -25.58
CA ASP A 346 -11.09 -24.74 -25.90
C ASP A 346 -11.77 -24.97 -27.26
N GLY A 347 -11.06 -25.58 -28.21
CA GLY A 347 -11.60 -25.85 -29.53
C GLY A 347 -11.37 -27.30 -29.98
N ILE A 348 -12.44 -28.07 -30.12
CA ILE A 348 -12.38 -29.44 -30.67
C ILE A 348 -11.86 -29.43 -32.13
N GLY A 349 -11.98 -28.29 -32.82
CA GLY A 349 -11.52 -28.05 -34.21
C GLY A 349 -10.15 -27.38 -34.35
N MET A 350 -9.46 -27.05 -33.25
CA MET A 350 -8.18 -26.32 -33.31
C MET A 350 -7.05 -27.15 -33.92
N TRP A 351 -7.15 -28.47 -33.85
CA TRP A 351 -6.12 -29.35 -34.35
C TRP A 351 -6.04 -29.25 -35.88
N HIS A 352 -4.90 -28.84 -36.39
CA HIS A 352 -4.61 -28.60 -37.82
C HIS A 352 -5.43 -27.47 -38.49
N GLU A 353 -6.16 -26.65 -37.77
CA GLU A 353 -6.87 -25.48 -38.35
C GLU A 353 -5.89 -24.32 -38.55
N VAL A 354 -5.51 -24.10 -39.80
CA VAL A 354 -4.65 -22.98 -40.17
C VAL A 354 -5.37 -21.64 -39.90
N GLY A 355 -4.74 -20.79 -39.08
CA GLY A 355 -5.24 -19.43 -38.83
C GLY A 355 -6.17 -19.29 -37.63
N PHE A 356 -6.44 -20.32 -36.82
CA PHE A 356 -7.26 -20.21 -35.61
C PHE A 356 -6.73 -19.13 -34.66
N LEU A 357 -5.43 -19.18 -34.33
CA LEU A 357 -4.81 -18.16 -33.44
C LEU A 357 -4.95 -16.74 -34.02
N ALA A 358 -4.83 -16.58 -35.33
CA ALA A 358 -4.96 -15.27 -35.94
C ALA A 358 -6.39 -14.71 -35.79
N ARG A 359 -7.42 -15.55 -35.96
CA ARG A 359 -8.81 -15.14 -35.76
C ARG A 359 -9.11 -14.85 -34.29
N ALA A 360 -8.70 -15.72 -33.38
CA ALA A 360 -8.92 -15.51 -31.97
C ALA A 360 -8.25 -14.21 -31.48
N PHE A 361 -6.99 -13.95 -31.88
CA PHE A 361 -6.29 -12.73 -31.49
C PHE A 361 -6.80 -11.47 -32.20
N ALA A 362 -7.42 -11.61 -33.36
CA ALA A 362 -8.11 -10.50 -34.06
C ALA A 362 -9.27 -9.98 -33.21
N VAL A 363 -10.07 -10.87 -32.59
CA VAL A 363 -11.16 -10.48 -31.69
C VAL A 363 -10.64 -9.62 -30.51
N PHE A 364 -9.56 -10.02 -29.85
CA PHE A 364 -8.95 -9.19 -28.80
C PHE A 364 -8.52 -7.81 -29.32
N SER A 365 -7.97 -7.79 -30.54
CA SER A 365 -7.57 -6.53 -31.18
C SER A 365 -8.76 -5.61 -31.50
N GLU A 366 -9.89 -6.18 -31.93
CA GLU A 366 -11.15 -5.47 -32.22
C GLU A 366 -11.74 -4.84 -30.96
N HIS A 367 -11.65 -5.55 -29.84
CA HIS A 367 -12.07 -5.06 -28.53
C HIS A 367 -11.02 -4.19 -27.83
N ASN A 368 -9.88 -3.88 -28.47
CA ASN A 368 -8.72 -3.13 -27.90
C ASN A 368 -8.13 -3.76 -26.62
N VAL A 369 -8.24 -5.07 -26.46
CA VAL A 369 -7.72 -5.77 -25.31
C VAL A 369 -6.29 -6.24 -25.55
N SER A 370 -5.38 -5.91 -24.64
CA SER A 370 -3.99 -6.36 -24.70
C SER A 370 -3.83 -7.71 -24.02
N ILE A 371 -3.21 -8.63 -24.73
CA ILE A 371 -2.87 -9.96 -24.22
C ILE A 371 -1.52 -9.89 -23.50
N GLY A 372 -1.43 -10.43 -22.29
CA GLY A 372 -0.20 -10.50 -21.48
C GLY A 372 0.53 -11.82 -21.68
N LEU A 373 0.17 -12.85 -20.92
CA LEU A 373 0.74 -14.20 -21.00
C LEU A 373 -0.10 -15.05 -21.96
N VAL A 374 0.57 -15.96 -22.67
CA VAL A 374 -0.09 -16.90 -23.58
C VAL A 374 0.47 -18.30 -23.31
N SER A 375 -0.41 -19.27 -23.15
CA SER A 375 -0.06 -20.69 -23.14
C SER A 375 -0.92 -21.39 -24.17
N THR A 376 -0.31 -22.24 -24.98
CA THR A 376 -1.00 -22.96 -26.05
C THR A 376 -0.71 -24.45 -25.98
N SER A 377 -1.75 -25.25 -26.22
CA SER A 377 -1.63 -26.68 -26.51
C SER A 377 -2.36 -26.97 -27.82
N GLU A 378 -2.43 -28.22 -28.22
CA GLU A 378 -3.13 -28.61 -29.44
C GLU A 378 -4.65 -28.40 -29.39
N THR A 379 -5.23 -28.33 -28.19
CA THR A 379 -6.68 -28.23 -27.96
C THR A 379 -7.11 -27.00 -27.17
N ASN A 380 -6.17 -26.25 -26.58
CA ASN A 380 -6.46 -25.13 -25.70
C ASN A 380 -5.49 -23.99 -25.93
N VAL A 381 -6.02 -22.78 -25.90
CA VAL A 381 -5.25 -21.52 -25.81
C VAL A 381 -5.75 -20.76 -24.59
N THR A 382 -4.87 -20.50 -23.66
CA THR A 382 -5.16 -19.68 -22.49
C THR A 382 -4.34 -18.40 -22.55
N VAL A 383 -5.02 -17.26 -22.43
CA VAL A 383 -4.39 -15.93 -22.42
C VAL A 383 -4.71 -15.19 -21.12
N SER A 384 -3.78 -14.38 -20.65
CA SER A 384 -4.06 -13.44 -19.56
C SER A 384 -4.35 -12.05 -20.10
N ILE A 385 -5.36 -11.40 -19.53
CA ILE A 385 -5.67 -9.99 -19.74
C ILE A 385 -5.56 -9.24 -18.41
N ASP A 386 -5.15 -7.98 -18.48
CA ASP A 386 -5.05 -7.11 -17.30
C ASP A 386 -6.38 -6.40 -17.10
N THR A 387 -7.02 -6.64 -15.96
CA THR A 387 -8.30 -6.04 -15.57
C THR A 387 -8.17 -5.04 -14.43
N ALA A 388 -6.95 -4.89 -13.87
CA ALA A 388 -6.69 -4.01 -12.73
C ALA A 388 -6.98 -2.52 -13.03
N ASP A 389 -6.91 -2.12 -14.29
CA ASP A 389 -7.01 -0.72 -14.71
C ASP A 389 -8.44 -0.23 -14.97
N GLY A 390 -9.46 -1.06 -14.76
CA GLY A 390 -10.85 -0.71 -15.07
C GLY A 390 -11.10 -0.41 -16.55
N MET A 391 -10.17 -0.76 -17.45
CA MET A 391 -10.32 -0.55 -18.89
C MET A 391 -11.32 -1.50 -19.52
N LEU A 392 -11.60 -2.65 -18.91
CA LEU A 392 -12.66 -3.54 -19.29
C LEU A 392 -13.86 -3.31 -18.37
N VAL A 393 -14.80 -2.50 -18.84
CA VAL A 393 -16.13 -2.43 -18.23
C VAL A 393 -16.78 -3.80 -18.43
N GLU A 394 -17.59 -4.26 -17.48
CA GLU A 394 -18.26 -5.57 -17.53
C GLU A 394 -18.98 -5.84 -18.86
N ASP A 395 -19.51 -4.80 -19.49
CA ASP A 395 -20.18 -4.90 -20.80
C ASP A 395 -19.18 -5.18 -21.94
N SER A 396 -17.98 -4.61 -21.89
CA SER A 396 -16.93 -4.87 -22.87
C SER A 396 -16.32 -6.26 -22.72
N GLU A 397 -16.20 -6.76 -21.49
CA GLU A 397 -15.77 -8.13 -21.23
C GLU A 397 -16.80 -9.12 -21.75
N ARG A 398 -18.09 -8.90 -21.47
CA ARG A 398 -19.19 -9.74 -21.99
C ARG A 398 -19.22 -9.78 -23.53
N ALA A 399 -19.03 -8.64 -24.17
CA ALA A 399 -18.97 -8.57 -25.63
C ALA A 399 -17.77 -9.35 -26.20
N LEU A 400 -16.59 -9.18 -25.60
CA LEU A 400 -15.38 -9.93 -25.98
C LEU A 400 -15.59 -11.45 -25.84
N LEU A 401 -16.14 -11.91 -24.70
CA LEU A 401 -16.39 -13.33 -24.47
C LEU A 401 -17.42 -13.88 -25.47
N SER A 402 -18.49 -13.13 -25.75
CA SER A 402 -19.52 -13.50 -26.73
C SER A 402 -18.93 -13.68 -28.14
N ASP A 403 -18.06 -12.75 -28.57
CA ASP A 403 -17.43 -12.85 -29.90
C ASP A 403 -16.46 -14.01 -30.00
N LEU A 404 -15.74 -14.32 -28.93
CA LEU A 404 -14.88 -15.50 -28.86
C LEU A 404 -15.68 -16.80 -28.83
N GLU A 405 -16.86 -16.84 -28.22
CA GLU A 405 -17.74 -18.00 -28.18
C GLU A 405 -18.25 -18.41 -29.57
N HIS A 406 -18.25 -17.47 -30.52
CA HIS A 406 -18.53 -17.80 -31.94
C HIS A 406 -17.41 -18.61 -32.61
N LEU A 407 -16.19 -18.61 -32.02
CA LEU A 407 -15.03 -19.33 -32.60
C LEU A 407 -14.72 -20.62 -31.84
N CYS A 408 -14.95 -20.67 -30.52
CA CYS A 408 -14.58 -21.78 -29.68
C CYS A 408 -15.34 -21.76 -28.35
N ARG A 409 -15.15 -22.78 -27.50
CA ARG A 409 -15.66 -22.77 -26.14
C ARG A 409 -14.78 -21.88 -25.26
N VAL A 410 -15.37 -20.91 -24.58
CA VAL A 410 -14.64 -19.92 -23.76
C VAL A 410 -14.92 -20.11 -22.30
N ARG A 411 -13.88 -19.97 -21.46
CA ARG A 411 -13.98 -19.94 -20.01
C ARG A 411 -13.12 -18.81 -19.45
N ALA A 412 -13.72 -17.91 -18.66
CA ALA A 412 -13.00 -16.88 -17.92
C ALA A 412 -12.68 -17.34 -16.48
N ILE A 413 -11.43 -17.15 -16.02
CA ILE A 413 -11.01 -17.34 -14.64
C ILE A 413 -10.56 -15.99 -14.15
N ARG A 414 -11.32 -15.42 -13.23
CA ARG A 414 -11.10 -14.07 -12.69
C ARG A 414 -10.28 -14.11 -11.40
N ASP A 415 -9.92 -12.95 -10.90
CA ASP A 415 -9.20 -12.78 -9.62
C ASP A 415 -7.90 -13.60 -9.57
N CYS A 416 -7.10 -13.48 -10.62
CA CYS A 416 -5.82 -14.15 -10.74
C CYS A 416 -4.65 -13.17 -10.50
N SER A 417 -3.53 -13.74 -10.08
CA SER A 417 -2.24 -13.05 -9.99
C SER A 417 -1.15 -13.81 -10.72
N ALA A 418 -0.27 -13.08 -11.41
CA ALA A 418 0.95 -13.65 -11.95
C ALA A 418 2.12 -13.44 -10.98
N VAL A 419 2.80 -14.51 -10.64
CA VAL A 419 4.07 -14.53 -9.93
C VAL A 419 5.16 -14.88 -10.92
N SER A 420 6.11 -13.96 -11.15
CA SER A 420 7.14 -14.10 -12.16
C SER A 420 8.53 -14.10 -11.52
N LEU A 421 9.29 -15.15 -11.77
CA LEU A 421 10.72 -15.22 -11.48
C LEU A 421 11.47 -14.57 -12.63
N VAL A 422 12.23 -13.52 -12.36
CA VAL A 422 12.97 -12.78 -13.39
C VAL A 422 14.46 -12.82 -13.09
N GLY A 423 15.26 -13.13 -14.10
CA GLY A 423 16.71 -13.26 -13.94
C GLY A 423 17.39 -13.65 -15.24
N ARG A 424 18.47 -14.40 -15.16
CA ARG A 424 19.25 -14.84 -16.34
C ARG A 424 19.46 -16.34 -16.33
N LYS A 425 19.37 -16.92 -17.53
CA LYS A 425 19.59 -18.36 -17.76
C LYS A 425 18.72 -19.19 -16.79
N ILE A 426 17.46 -18.82 -16.62
CA ILE A 426 16.55 -19.43 -15.64
C ILE A 426 16.40 -20.93 -15.92
N ARG A 427 16.37 -21.35 -17.19
CA ARG A 427 16.32 -22.78 -17.56
C ARG A 427 17.48 -23.59 -17.03
N THR A 428 18.68 -23.03 -16.98
CA THR A 428 19.86 -23.73 -16.50
C THR A 428 19.85 -23.97 -15.00
N ILE A 429 19.05 -23.21 -14.27
CA ILE A 429 18.90 -23.31 -12.80
C ILE A 429 17.58 -23.94 -12.36
N LEU A 430 16.73 -24.40 -13.28
CA LEU A 430 15.43 -25.01 -12.93
C LEU A 430 15.60 -26.19 -11.95
N ALA A 431 16.63 -26.99 -12.10
CA ALA A 431 16.92 -28.08 -11.15
C ALA A 431 17.26 -27.55 -9.74
N ARG A 432 17.91 -26.35 -9.64
CA ARG A 432 18.19 -25.72 -8.36
C ARG A 432 16.94 -25.03 -7.78
N LEU A 433 15.98 -24.68 -8.64
CA LEU A 433 14.70 -24.12 -8.25
C LEU A 433 13.69 -25.19 -7.80
N ALA A 434 13.92 -26.47 -8.11
CA ALA A 434 12.99 -27.55 -7.79
C ALA A 434 12.53 -27.54 -6.32
N PRO A 435 13.41 -27.39 -5.30
CA PRO A 435 12.97 -27.31 -3.91
C PRO A 435 12.13 -26.06 -3.59
N ALA A 436 12.33 -24.97 -4.35
CA ALA A 436 11.51 -23.77 -4.20
C ALA A 436 10.14 -23.92 -4.89
N LEU A 437 10.07 -24.75 -5.92
CA LEU A 437 8.85 -25.05 -6.66
C LEU A 437 7.94 -26.06 -5.92
N GLU A 438 8.44 -26.81 -4.93
CA GLU A 438 7.63 -27.61 -3.99
C GLU A 438 6.59 -26.74 -3.26
N VAL A 439 6.84 -25.45 -3.18
CA VAL A 439 5.87 -24.47 -2.64
C VAL A 439 4.53 -24.49 -3.38
N PHE A 440 4.50 -24.96 -4.63
CA PHE A 440 3.29 -25.06 -5.44
C PHE A 440 2.48 -26.33 -5.19
N GLU A 441 2.92 -27.26 -4.37
CA GLU A 441 2.14 -28.48 -4.06
C GLU A 441 0.78 -28.15 -3.42
N GLU A 442 0.72 -27.06 -2.68
CA GLU A 442 -0.51 -26.59 -2.00
C GLU A 442 -1.31 -25.56 -2.84
N GLU A 443 -0.77 -25.11 -3.98
CA GLU A 443 -1.31 -23.96 -4.70
C GLU A 443 -1.77 -24.37 -6.10
N LYS A 444 -2.94 -23.89 -6.52
CA LYS A 444 -3.48 -24.18 -7.85
C LYS A 444 -2.85 -23.27 -8.91
N ILE A 445 -2.06 -23.85 -9.79
CA ILE A 445 -1.51 -23.15 -10.94
C ILE A 445 -2.50 -23.22 -12.11
N HIS A 446 -2.95 -22.07 -12.59
CA HIS A 446 -3.84 -21.97 -13.75
C HIS A 446 -3.11 -21.88 -15.07
N LEU A 447 -1.92 -21.26 -15.07
CA LEU A 447 -1.10 -21.09 -16.27
C LEU A 447 0.37 -20.99 -15.86
N MET A 448 1.23 -21.62 -16.64
CA MET A 448 2.68 -21.45 -16.56
C MET A 448 3.20 -20.98 -17.92
N SER A 449 4.07 -19.96 -17.92
CA SER A 449 4.66 -19.40 -19.13
C SER A 449 6.15 -19.15 -18.96
N GLN A 450 6.93 -19.55 -19.97
CA GLN A 450 8.36 -19.29 -20.05
C GLN A 450 8.71 -18.79 -21.44
N ALA A 451 9.36 -17.64 -21.52
CA ALA A 451 9.81 -17.08 -22.78
C ALA A 451 11.15 -17.70 -23.26
N ALA A 452 11.35 -17.74 -24.56
CA ALA A 452 12.56 -18.28 -25.17
C ALA A 452 13.83 -17.47 -24.87
N ASN A 453 13.69 -16.20 -24.45
CA ASN A 453 14.80 -15.34 -24.03
C ASN A 453 15.47 -15.77 -22.71
N ASP A 454 14.88 -16.73 -22.01
CA ASP A 454 15.39 -17.33 -20.77
C ASP A 454 15.58 -16.34 -19.60
N LEU A 455 14.76 -15.26 -19.60
CA LEU A 455 14.80 -14.21 -18.62
C LEU A 455 13.69 -14.30 -17.57
N ASN A 456 12.60 -15.02 -17.86
CA ASN A 456 11.48 -15.15 -16.93
C ASN A 456 10.86 -16.53 -16.91
N LEU A 457 10.21 -16.83 -15.78
CA LEU A 457 9.31 -17.95 -15.59
C LEU A 457 8.12 -17.44 -14.76
N SER A 458 6.94 -17.48 -15.36
CA SER A 458 5.72 -16.90 -14.77
C SER A 458 4.69 -17.98 -14.46
N PHE A 459 4.06 -17.86 -13.29
CA PHE A 459 2.98 -18.71 -12.82
C PHE A 459 1.75 -17.84 -12.55
N VAL A 460 0.58 -18.26 -13.00
CA VAL A 460 -0.68 -17.60 -12.66
C VAL A 460 -1.43 -18.48 -11.67
N VAL A 461 -1.77 -17.87 -10.53
CA VAL A 461 -2.44 -18.48 -9.37
C VAL A 461 -3.64 -17.62 -8.97
N ASP A 462 -4.47 -18.11 -8.05
CA ASP A 462 -5.53 -17.30 -7.45
C ASP A 462 -4.95 -16.09 -6.72
N GLN A 463 -5.62 -14.93 -6.79
CA GLN A 463 -5.08 -13.65 -6.32
C GLN A 463 -4.71 -13.66 -4.83
N GLY A 464 -5.48 -14.34 -3.98
CA GLY A 464 -5.19 -14.47 -2.55
C GLY A 464 -3.88 -15.23 -2.25
N GLN A 465 -3.41 -16.07 -3.17
CA GLN A 465 -2.20 -16.89 -3.00
C GLN A 465 -0.91 -16.12 -3.37
N GLY A 466 -1.00 -15.14 -4.28
CA GLY A 466 0.15 -14.43 -4.84
C GLY A 466 1.14 -13.90 -3.81
N PRO A 467 0.73 -13.09 -2.82
CA PRO A 467 1.65 -12.53 -1.82
C PRO A 467 2.35 -13.59 -0.94
N LYS A 468 1.63 -14.65 -0.57
CA LYS A 468 2.18 -15.78 0.19
C LYS A 468 3.27 -16.49 -0.61
N LEU A 469 2.99 -16.75 -1.89
CA LEU A 469 3.89 -17.41 -2.81
C LEU A 469 5.17 -16.59 -3.04
N VAL A 470 5.05 -15.27 -3.26
CA VAL A 470 6.21 -14.39 -3.43
C VAL A 470 7.12 -14.43 -2.19
N ARG A 471 6.56 -14.38 -0.98
CA ARG A 471 7.35 -14.48 0.26
C ARG A 471 8.09 -15.81 0.36
N LYS A 472 7.41 -16.93 0.09
CA LYS A 472 8.01 -18.27 0.15
C LYS A 472 9.13 -18.43 -0.90
N LEU A 473 8.89 -18.03 -2.15
CA LEU A 473 9.88 -18.10 -3.22
C LEU A 473 11.08 -17.18 -2.96
N HIS A 474 10.84 -15.95 -2.47
CA HIS A 474 11.91 -15.02 -2.15
C HIS A 474 12.83 -15.57 -1.05
N ALA A 475 12.25 -16.12 0.00
CA ALA A 475 13.01 -16.73 1.10
C ALA A 475 13.85 -17.94 0.63
N SER A 476 13.33 -18.75 -0.30
CA SER A 476 14.02 -19.95 -0.78
C SER A 476 15.04 -19.70 -1.90
N ILE A 477 14.85 -18.65 -2.72
CA ILE A 477 15.67 -18.40 -3.91
C ILE A 477 16.65 -17.24 -3.69
N ILE A 478 16.15 -16.07 -3.33
CA ILE A 478 16.97 -14.84 -3.28
C ILE A 478 17.85 -14.82 -2.04
N ARG A 479 17.35 -15.31 -0.92
CA ARG A 479 18.11 -15.34 0.33
C ARG A 479 19.33 -16.25 0.27
N LYS A 480 19.25 -17.33 -0.51
CA LYS A 480 20.37 -18.26 -0.76
C LYS A 480 21.47 -17.68 -1.65
N SER A 481 21.23 -16.53 -2.29
CA SER A 481 22.19 -15.88 -3.19
C SER A 481 23.05 -14.82 -2.46
N GLY A 482 23.38 -15.01 -1.21
CA GLY A 482 23.93 -14.04 -0.24
C GLY A 482 25.22 -13.32 -0.60
N GLY A 483 26.00 -13.78 -1.57
CA GLY A 483 27.31 -13.21 -1.96
C GLY A 483 27.35 -12.46 -3.30
N SER A 484 26.24 -12.31 -4.01
CA SER A 484 26.25 -11.70 -5.33
C SER A 484 26.44 -10.17 -5.24
N PRO A 485 27.39 -9.58 -5.99
CA PRO A 485 27.61 -8.12 -6.02
C PRO A 485 26.44 -7.32 -6.62
N VAL A 486 25.47 -8.01 -7.23
CA VAL A 486 24.27 -7.38 -7.80
C VAL A 486 23.27 -6.99 -6.72
N PHE A 487 23.30 -7.64 -5.55
CA PHE A 487 22.36 -7.40 -4.47
C PHE A 487 22.92 -6.44 -3.42
N GLY A 488 22.32 -5.27 -3.32
CA GLY A 488 22.59 -4.30 -2.26
C GLY A 488 21.93 -4.68 -0.93
N ARG A 489 21.80 -3.69 -0.05
CA ARG A 489 21.14 -3.83 1.25
C ARG A 489 19.65 -4.13 1.07
N SER A 490 19.03 -4.77 2.07
CA SER A 490 17.57 -4.94 2.10
C SER A 490 16.86 -3.61 2.32
N TRP A 491 15.57 -3.55 1.95
CA TRP A 491 14.72 -2.37 2.19
C TRP A 491 14.74 -1.93 3.65
N GLU A 492 14.60 -2.87 4.57
CA GLU A 492 14.66 -2.59 6.01
C GLU A 492 15.97 -1.92 6.40
N ARG A 493 17.12 -2.45 5.94
CA ARG A 493 18.43 -1.85 6.23
C ARG A 493 18.65 -0.49 5.57
N LEU A 494 18.04 -0.23 4.42
CA LEU A 494 18.18 1.05 3.72
C LEU A 494 17.42 2.18 4.39
N PHE A 495 16.21 1.91 4.87
CA PHE A 495 15.32 2.94 5.39
C PHE A 495 15.26 2.98 6.92
N HIS A 496 15.57 1.88 7.58
CA HIS A 496 15.65 1.82 9.05
C HIS A 496 17.09 1.84 9.57
N GLY A 497 18.10 1.87 8.67
CA GLY A 497 19.52 1.97 8.94
C GLY A 497 20.11 0.70 9.57
N ASP A 498 21.44 0.70 9.71
CA ASP A 498 22.13 -0.16 10.68
C ASP A 498 21.79 0.31 12.12
N THR A 499 21.03 1.40 12.25
CA THR A 499 20.41 1.97 13.44
C THR A 499 19.07 1.32 13.78
N ALA A 500 18.87 0.06 13.44
CA ALA A 500 17.84 -0.74 14.11
C ALA A 500 18.09 -0.86 15.64
N ALA A 501 19.17 -0.27 16.14
CA ALA A 501 19.43 -0.07 17.57
C ALA A 501 18.87 1.25 18.12
N VAL A 502 18.23 2.10 17.33
CA VAL A 502 17.36 3.15 17.85
C VAL A 502 15.94 2.55 17.95
N HIS A 503 15.81 1.42 18.63
CA HIS A 503 14.60 1.12 19.36
C HIS A 503 14.27 2.40 20.11
N ALA A 504 13.05 2.89 19.98
CA ALA A 504 12.69 4.12 20.63
C ALA A 504 13.23 4.11 22.05
N HIS A 505 14.33 4.86 22.31
CA HIS A 505 14.86 5.02 23.66
C HIS A 505 13.74 5.48 24.62
N ASP A 506 12.65 5.97 24.07
CA ASP A 506 11.44 6.39 24.74
C ASP A 506 10.40 5.29 24.98
N ALA A 507 10.55 4.07 24.46
CA ALA A 507 9.61 3.01 24.74
C ALA A 507 9.63 2.64 26.23
N TRP A 508 8.45 2.50 26.86
CA TRP A 508 8.35 2.20 28.28
C TRP A 508 9.14 0.95 28.68
N TRP A 509 9.17 -0.06 27.84
CA TRP A 509 9.87 -1.33 28.07
C TRP A 509 11.40 -1.17 28.00
N MET A 510 11.94 -0.18 27.28
CA MET A 510 13.36 0.17 27.36
C MET A 510 13.67 0.90 28.68
N ARG A 511 12.83 1.87 29.08
CA ARG A 511 13.00 2.57 30.35
C ARG A 511 12.92 1.61 31.56
N LYS A 512 12.08 0.58 31.50
CA LYS A 512 11.90 -0.45 32.53
C LYS A 512 12.69 -1.74 32.26
N ARG A 513 13.69 -1.72 31.36
CA ARG A 513 14.44 -2.92 30.94
C ARG A 513 14.96 -3.76 32.09
N SER A 514 15.61 -3.17 33.09
CA SER A 514 16.14 -3.91 34.24
C SER A 514 15.03 -4.67 34.98
N GLN A 515 13.89 -4.03 35.21
CA GLN A 515 12.74 -4.66 35.85
C GLN A 515 12.17 -5.83 35.02
N LEU A 516 12.12 -5.67 33.70
CA LEU A 516 11.66 -6.72 32.78
C LEU A 516 12.60 -7.92 32.75
N LEU A 517 13.91 -7.70 32.81
CA LEU A 517 14.91 -8.77 32.92
C LEU A 517 14.77 -9.53 34.24
N GLU A 518 14.58 -8.83 35.37
CA GLU A 518 14.32 -9.46 36.68
C GLU A 518 13.02 -10.29 36.70
N LEU A 519 11.99 -9.81 36.02
CA LEU A 519 10.74 -10.57 35.86
C LEU A 519 10.95 -11.83 35.00
N ALA A 520 11.73 -11.72 33.93
CA ALA A 520 12.05 -12.84 33.06
C ALA A 520 12.90 -13.91 33.77
N ASP A 521 13.66 -13.55 34.82
CA ASP A 521 14.39 -14.51 35.67
C ASP A 521 13.44 -15.32 36.57
N LYS A 522 12.30 -14.73 36.95
CA LYS A 522 11.30 -15.38 37.80
C LYS A 522 10.26 -16.15 36.99
N GLN A 523 9.93 -15.69 35.81
CA GLN A 523 8.88 -16.26 34.95
C GLN A 523 9.46 -16.52 33.55
N LEU A 524 9.40 -17.77 33.11
CA LEU A 524 9.96 -18.18 31.80
C LEU A 524 9.29 -17.47 30.62
N ASN A 525 7.95 -17.31 30.70
CA ASN A 525 7.13 -16.64 29.69
C ASN A 525 6.10 -15.76 30.39
N ALA A 526 6.07 -14.47 30.07
CA ALA A 526 5.14 -13.53 30.70
C ALA A 526 4.64 -12.47 29.72
N TYR A 527 3.35 -12.20 29.73
CA TYR A 527 2.80 -10.94 29.30
C TYR A 527 3.04 -9.91 30.40
N VAL A 528 3.66 -8.82 30.07
CA VAL A 528 3.89 -7.72 31.01
C VAL A 528 3.20 -6.47 30.48
N TYR A 529 2.32 -5.90 31.30
CA TYR A 529 1.57 -4.70 30.98
C TYR A 529 2.03 -3.51 31.82
N ASP A 530 2.28 -2.39 31.17
CA ASP A 530 2.62 -1.13 31.81
C ASP A 530 1.37 -0.32 32.08
N ARG A 531 0.98 -0.19 33.36
CA ARG A 531 -0.22 0.51 33.80
C ARG A 531 -0.24 1.96 33.35
N GLU A 532 0.88 2.67 33.45
CA GLU A 532 0.96 4.09 33.08
C GLU A 532 0.71 4.29 31.59
N SER A 533 1.20 3.39 30.73
CA SER A 533 0.91 3.43 29.29
C SER A 533 -0.57 3.28 28.98
N VAL A 534 -1.31 2.43 29.73
CA VAL A 534 -2.77 2.28 29.61
C VAL A 534 -3.47 3.57 30.03
N SER A 535 -3.11 4.11 31.21
CA SER A 535 -3.66 5.38 31.69
C SER A 535 -3.43 6.51 30.72
N GLN A 536 -2.22 6.62 30.15
CA GLN A 536 -1.89 7.67 29.20
C GLN A 536 -2.71 7.54 27.91
N ALA A 537 -2.89 6.31 27.39
CA ALA A 537 -3.71 6.07 26.21
C ALA A 537 -5.19 6.43 26.46
N ALA A 538 -5.72 6.13 27.64
CA ALA A 538 -7.07 6.50 28.05
C ALA A 538 -7.21 8.04 28.11
N ARG A 539 -6.29 8.73 28.78
CA ARG A 539 -6.30 10.20 28.89
C ARG A 539 -6.22 10.87 27.52
N ASN A 540 -5.43 10.36 26.60
CA ASN A 540 -5.33 10.91 25.24
C ASN A 540 -6.67 10.86 24.50
N LEU A 541 -7.45 9.78 24.64
CA LEU A 541 -8.77 9.68 24.04
C LEU A 541 -9.82 10.53 24.77
N LEU A 542 -9.78 10.58 26.09
CA LEU A 542 -10.71 11.38 26.90
C LEU A 542 -10.54 12.90 26.71
N GLN A 543 -9.43 13.34 26.11
CA GLN A 543 -9.20 14.75 25.74
C GLN A 543 -9.90 15.17 24.45
N LEU A 544 -10.46 14.24 23.67
CA LEU A 544 -11.20 14.56 22.44
C LEU A 544 -12.46 15.38 22.78
N GLN A 545 -12.58 16.55 22.18
CA GLN A 545 -13.67 17.50 22.50
C GLN A 545 -14.98 17.17 21.78
N ASN A 546 -14.91 16.37 20.73
CA ASN A 546 -16.04 16.03 19.87
C ASN A 546 -16.48 14.57 19.99
N VAL A 547 -16.00 13.88 21.03
CA VAL A 547 -16.40 12.54 21.43
C VAL A 547 -16.93 12.64 22.86
N ASP A 548 -18.14 12.14 23.11
CA ASP A 548 -18.82 12.27 24.40
C ASP A 548 -18.53 11.08 25.32
N ARG A 549 -18.21 9.91 24.73
CA ARG A 549 -18.02 8.69 25.51
C ARG A 549 -16.99 7.76 24.86
N ILE A 550 -16.13 7.19 25.66
CA ILE A 550 -15.16 6.16 25.27
C ILE A 550 -15.51 4.86 25.99
N LEU A 551 -15.74 3.79 25.20
CA LEU A 551 -16.02 2.46 25.72
C LEU A 551 -14.85 1.53 25.34
N TYR A 552 -14.25 0.93 26.33
CA TYR A 552 -13.18 -0.06 26.09
C TYR A 552 -13.78 -1.39 25.58
N ALA A 553 -13.34 -1.84 24.41
CA ALA A 553 -13.73 -3.14 23.88
C ALA A 553 -13.00 -4.26 24.64
N VAL A 554 -13.69 -4.90 25.60
CA VAL A 554 -13.14 -5.86 26.57
C VAL A 554 -12.47 -7.05 25.90
N LYS A 555 -12.99 -7.47 24.76
CA LYS A 555 -12.39 -8.53 23.89
C LYS A 555 -10.93 -8.29 23.50
N ALA A 556 -10.41 -7.08 23.62
CA ALA A 556 -9.01 -6.79 23.32
C ALA A 556 -8.07 -7.31 24.43
N ASN A 557 -8.45 -7.15 25.70
CA ASN A 557 -7.76 -7.69 26.86
C ASN A 557 -8.67 -7.57 28.10
N PHE A 558 -8.94 -8.66 28.78
CA PHE A 558 -9.81 -8.70 29.97
C PHE A 558 -9.04 -8.80 31.31
N ASN A 559 -7.74 -8.45 31.33
CA ASN A 559 -6.97 -8.46 32.57
C ASN A 559 -7.59 -7.54 33.62
N ALA A 560 -7.81 -8.05 34.84
CA ALA A 560 -8.54 -7.35 35.92
C ALA A 560 -7.91 -5.98 36.26
N GLU A 561 -6.58 -5.90 36.38
CA GLU A 561 -5.90 -4.66 36.75
C GLU A 561 -5.97 -3.62 35.66
N LEU A 562 -5.98 -4.05 34.38
CA LEU A 562 -6.17 -3.13 33.24
C LEU A 562 -7.59 -2.57 33.21
N LEU A 563 -8.61 -3.42 33.48
CA LEU A 563 -10.01 -2.98 33.57
C LEU A 563 -10.21 -1.99 34.72
N GLN A 564 -9.62 -2.25 35.89
CA GLN A 564 -9.64 -1.32 37.03
C GLN A 564 -8.95 0.01 36.67
N THR A 565 -7.84 -0.04 35.98
CA THR A 565 -7.11 1.14 35.53
C THR A 565 -7.96 1.99 34.59
N LEU A 566 -8.57 1.39 33.59
CA LEU A 566 -9.43 2.07 32.62
C LEU A 566 -10.69 2.65 33.26
N ALA A 567 -11.33 1.89 34.19
CA ALA A 567 -12.48 2.35 34.97
C ALA A 567 -12.13 3.58 35.82
N GLY A 568 -10.94 3.58 36.42
CA GLY A 568 -10.42 4.66 37.24
C GLY A 568 -10.11 5.94 36.44
N GLU A 569 -9.77 5.83 35.17
CA GLU A 569 -9.60 6.97 34.25
C GLU A 569 -10.95 7.46 33.69
N GLY A 570 -12.07 6.76 33.93
CA GLY A 570 -13.40 7.17 33.45
C GLY A 570 -13.79 6.57 32.10
N VAL A 571 -13.11 5.53 31.64
CA VAL A 571 -13.46 4.78 30.43
C VAL A 571 -14.56 3.76 30.76
N ASP A 572 -15.58 3.67 29.93
CA ASP A 572 -16.67 2.71 29.99
C ASP A 572 -16.33 1.40 29.25
N PHE A 573 -17.28 0.48 29.08
CA PHE A 573 -16.99 -0.86 28.56
C PHE A 573 -17.95 -1.28 27.45
N GLU A 574 -17.40 -1.88 26.38
CA GLU A 574 -18.14 -2.62 25.35
C GLU A 574 -17.87 -4.11 25.56
N CYS A 575 -18.94 -4.89 25.73
CA CYS A 575 -18.91 -6.31 25.98
C CYS A 575 -19.68 -7.08 24.91
N VAL A 576 -19.13 -8.20 24.42
CA VAL A 576 -19.73 -8.99 23.34
C VAL A 576 -20.38 -10.30 23.81
N SER A 577 -20.22 -10.62 25.08
CA SER A 577 -20.79 -11.83 25.68
C SER A 577 -21.21 -11.60 27.13
N PRO A 578 -22.15 -12.42 27.69
CA PRO A 578 -22.49 -12.40 29.10
C PRO A 578 -21.27 -12.58 30.01
N GLY A 579 -20.34 -13.46 29.62
CA GLY A 579 -19.12 -13.71 30.41
C GLY A 579 -18.21 -12.50 30.56
N GLU A 580 -18.13 -11.60 29.53
CA GLU A 580 -17.39 -10.34 29.66
C GLU A 580 -18.10 -9.38 30.64
N VAL A 581 -19.41 -9.29 30.59
CA VAL A 581 -20.18 -8.44 31.51
C VAL A 581 -20.03 -8.93 32.94
N GLU A 582 -20.22 -10.22 33.18
CA GLU A 582 -20.08 -10.86 34.52
C GLU A 582 -18.65 -10.68 35.05
N TRP A 583 -17.66 -10.72 34.17
CA TRP A 583 -16.28 -10.49 34.55
C TRP A 583 -16.05 -9.02 34.97
N ILE A 584 -16.63 -8.07 34.27
CA ILE A 584 -16.57 -6.64 34.65
C ILE A 584 -17.20 -6.45 36.05
N GLU A 585 -18.36 -7.06 36.34
CA GLU A 585 -19.00 -6.98 37.65
C GLU A 585 -18.16 -7.62 38.78
N GLN A 586 -17.44 -8.69 38.46
CA GLN A 586 -16.55 -9.31 39.46
C GLN A 586 -15.32 -8.42 39.74
N VAL A 587 -14.75 -7.80 38.70
CA VAL A 587 -13.57 -6.95 38.82
C VAL A 587 -13.90 -5.57 39.40
N LEU A 588 -15.10 -5.06 39.10
CA LEU A 588 -15.63 -3.76 39.49
C LEU A 588 -17.03 -3.94 40.13
N PRO A 589 -17.11 -4.39 41.38
CA PRO A 589 -18.41 -4.75 42.02
C PRO A 589 -19.41 -3.62 42.10
N ASP A 590 -18.98 -2.38 42.09
CA ASP A 590 -19.80 -1.17 42.14
C ASP A 590 -20.02 -0.52 40.76
N VAL A 591 -19.74 -1.23 39.67
CA VAL A 591 -19.92 -0.70 38.32
C VAL A 591 -21.38 -0.43 38.02
N ASP A 592 -21.68 0.79 37.52
CA ASP A 592 -23.01 1.10 37.03
C ASP A 592 -23.20 0.39 35.67
N LEU A 593 -24.31 -0.32 35.52
CA LEU A 593 -24.65 -1.04 34.28
C LEU A 593 -24.83 -0.10 33.11
N GLU A 594 -25.15 1.17 33.31
CA GLU A 594 -25.17 2.21 32.27
C GLU A 594 -23.79 2.42 31.63
N ARG A 595 -22.71 2.04 32.34
CA ARG A 595 -21.36 2.08 31.81
C ARG A 595 -21.01 0.91 30.88
N ILE A 596 -21.93 -0.01 30.65
CA ILE A 596 -21.73 -1.21 29.86
C ILE A 596 -22.66 -1.19 28.64
N LEU A 597 -22.09 -1.22 27.44
CA LEU A 597 -22.81 -1.49 26.20
C LEU A 597 -22.63 -2.95 25.83
N PHE A 598 -23.74 -3.68 25.67
CA PHE A 598 -23.73 -5.08 25.29
C PHE A 598 -23.95 -5.23 23.78
N THR A 599 -22.94 -5.74 23.07
CA THR A 599 -22.92 -5.81 21.60
C THR A 599 -22.79 -7.25 21.08
N PRO A 600 -23.75 -8.15 21.39
CA PRO A 600 -23.72 -9.55 20.97
C PRO A 600 -23.82 -9.66 19.45
N ASN A 601 -23.14 -10.67 18.87
CA ASN A 601 -23.16 -10.94 17.44
C ASN A 601 -23.51 -12.41 17.17
N PHE A 602 -24.57 -12.67 16.41
CA PHE A 602 -25.12 -14.02 16.19
C PHE A 602 -25.29 -14.83 17.50
N ALA A 603 -25.62 -14.11 18.57
CA ALA A 603 -25.81 -14.73 19.87
C ALA A 603 -27.13 -15.55 19.95
N PRO A 604 -27.21 -16.54 20.81
CA PRO A 604 -28.44 -17.27 21.07
C PRO A 604 -29.48 -16.37 21.75
N ARG A 605 -30.74 -16.80 21.69
CA ARG A 605 -31.91 -16.07 22.24
C ARG A 605 -31.75 -15.70 23.72
N ASP A 606 -31.25 -16.62 24.52
CA ASP A 606 -31.13 -16.48 25.97
C ASP A 606 -30.11 -15.37 26.36
N GLU A 607 -29.10 -15.11 25.57
CA GLU A 607 -28.18 -14.00 25.82
C GLU A 607 -28.84 -12.63 25.62
N TYR A 608 -29.68 -12.47 24.57
CA TYR A 608 -30.47 -11.23 24.39
C TYR A 608 -31.46 -11.03 25.50
N GLU A 609 -32.20 -12.09 25.87
CA GLU A 609 -33.15 -12.07 26.95
C GLU A 609 -32.50 -11.75 28.30
N TRP A 610 -31.33 -12.31 28.55
CA TRP A 610 -30.49 -12.01 29.72
C TRP A 610 -30.06 -10.55 29.76
N GLY A 611 -29.51 -9.99 28.66
CA GLY A 611 -29.05 -8.61 28.59
C GLY A 611 -30.18 -7.60 28.84
N ILE A 612 -31.33 -7.80 28.17
CA ILE A 612 -32.52 -6.95 28.37
C ILE A 612 -33.05 -7.05 29.81
N LYS A 613 -33.19 -8.26 30.40
CA LYS A 613 -33.62 -8.45 31.79
C LYS A 613 -32.64 -7.82 32.80
N LYS A 614 -31.38 -7.82 32.51
CA LYS A 614 -30.34 -7.20 33.33
C LYS A 614 -30.38 -5.66 33.25
N GLY A 615 -31.07 -5.08 32.29
CA GLY A 615 -31.17 -3.65 32.08
C GLY A 615 -29.98 -3.04 31.28
N LEU A 616 -29.25 -3.86 30.53
CA LEU A 616 -28.14 -3.38 29.69
C LEU A 616 -28.65 -2.67 28.44
N GLN A 617 -27.89 -1.73 27.93
CA GLN A 617 -28.05 -1.23 26.57
C GLN A 617 -27.60 -2.33 25.62
N VAL A 618 -28.49 -2.76 24.70
CA VAL A 618 -28.25 -3.92 23.83
C VAL A 618 -28.16 -3.46 22.38
N THR A 619 -27.15 -3.90 21.66
CA THR A 619 -26.97 -3.67 20.23
C THR A 619 -27.49 -4.85 19.42
N LEU A 620 -28.33 -4.61 18.42
CA LEU A 620 -28.76 -5.60 17.44
C LEU A 620 -27.93 -5.47 16.17
N ASP A 621 -27.43 -6.61 15.71
CA ASP A 621 -26.50 -6.72 14.58
C ASP A 621 -27.20 -7.18 13.27
N ASN A 622 -28.42 -7.70 13.38
CA ASN A 622 -29.24 -8.17 12.25
C ASN A 622 -30.73 -8.15 12.64
N LEU A 623 -31.64 -8.35 11.66
CA LEU A 623 -33.09 -8.29 11.87
C LEU A 623 -33.66 -9.54 12.54
N TYR A 624 -32.96 -10.67 12.52
CA TYR A 624 -33.48 -11.96 12.96
C TYR A 624 -34.01 -11.95 14.41
N PRO A 625 -33.37 -11.33 15.40
CA PRO A 625 -33.92 -11.27 16.78
C PRO A 625 -35.27 -10.57 16.83
N LEU A 626 -35.44 -9.45 16.14
CA LEU A 626 -36.73 -8.75 16.11
C LEU A 626 -37.80 -9.54 15.37
N GLN A 627 -37.43 -10.28 14.30
CA GLN A 627 -38.38 -11.11 13.55
C GLN A 627 -38.85 -12.35 14.32
N ARG A 628 -37.97 -12.93 15.13
CA ARG A 628 -38.23 -14.24 15.76
C ARG A 628 -38.60 -14.15 17.23
N TRP A 629 -38.12 -13.11 17.93
CA TRP A 629 -38.23 -12.96 19.39
C TRP A 629 -38.65 -11.53 19.79
N PRO A 630 -39.64 -10.90 19.11
CA PRO A 630 -40.02 -9.50 19.33
C PRO A 630 -40.41 -9.22 20.77
N GLU A 631 -40.99 -10.22 21.46
CA GLU A 631 -41.43 -10.11 22.83
C GLU A 631 -40.35 -9.81 23.85
N ILE A 632 -39.09 -10.16 23.54
CA ILE A 632 -37.91 -9.86 24.37
C ILE A 632 -37.66 -8.37 24.42
N PHE A 633 -37.90 -7.67 23.31
CA PHE A 633 -37.49 -6.28 23.13
C PHE A 633 -38.58 -5.26 23.45
N LYS A 634 -39.72 -5.73 23.91
CA LYS A 634 -40.87 -4.85 24.24
C LYS A 634 -40.51 -3.83 25.31
N GLY A 635 -40.56 -2.54 24.95
CA GLY A 635 -40.20 -1.44 25.82
C GLY A 635 -38.67 -1.24 26.00
N ALA A 636 -37.85 -1.96 25.27
CA ALA A 636 -36.39 -1.86 25.36
C ALA A 636 -35.85 -0.70 24.51
N ASP A 637 -34.82 -0.05 25.04
CA ASP A 637 -33.98 0.90 24.33
C ASP A 637 -32.84 0.12 23.62
N LEU A 638 -32.79 0.22 22.28
CA LEU A 638 -31.87 -0.59 21.45
C LEU A 638 -30.84 0.28 20.72
N PHE A 639 -29.65 -0.23 20.59
CA PHE A 639 -28.67 0.18 19.60
C PHE A 639 -28.79 -0.70 18.36
N ILE A 640 -28.57 -0.12 17.20
CA ILE A 640 -28.63 -0.84 15.91
C ILE A 640 -27.28 -0.72 15.22
N ARG A 641 -26.64 -1.86 14.97
CA ARG A 641 -25.43 -1.92 14.18
C ARG A 641 -25.75 -1.95 12.70
N VAL A 642 -25.27 -0.96 11.98
CA VAL A 642 -25.46 -0.81 10.54
C VAL A 642 -24.16 -1.15 9.80
N ASP A 643 -24.27 -1.81 8.65
CA ASP A 643 -23.14 -1.97 7.74
C ASP A 643 -22.90 -0.64 6.97
N PRO A 644 -21.76 0.04 7.18
CA PRO A 644 -21.44 1.28 6.46
C PRO A 644 -21.08 1.06 4.99
N GLY A 645 -21.05 -0.19 4.50
CA GLY A 645 -20.84 -0.55 3.11
C GLY A 645 -19.36 -0.56 2.66
N GLN A 646 -18.44 -0.08 3.48
CA GLN A 646 -17.01 -0.09 3.22
C GLN A 646 -16.24 -0.57 4.45
N GLY A 647 -15.59 -1.73 4.35
CA GLY A 647 -14.70 -2.26 5.39
C GLY A 647 -13.26 -1.82 5.15
N ARG A 648 -12.57 -1.38 6.21
CA ARG A 648 -11.14 -1.06 6.21
C ARG A 648 -10.41 -1.89 7.26
N GLY A 649 -9.14 -2.22 7.02
CA GLY A 649 -8.32 -3.00 7.96
C GLY A 649 -7.06 -3.52 7.30
N HIS A 650 -6.06 -3.85 8.10
CA HIS A 650 -4.74 -4.33 7.65
C HIS A 650 -4.76 -5.79 7.15
N HIS A 651 -5.85 -6.54 7.36
CA HIS A 651 -6.03 -7.92 6.90
C HIS A 651 -7.49 -8.16 6.52
N GLU A 652 -7.76 -9.09 5.57
CA GLU A 652 -9.13 -9.40 5.13
C GLU A 652 -10.03 -9.88 6.28
N HIS A 653 -9.51 -10.70 7.17
CA HIS A 653 -10.27 -11.24 8.33
C HIS A 653 -10.58 -10.20 9.42
N VAL A 654 -10.03 -8.98 9.34
CA VAL A 654 -10.32 -7.90 10.30
C VAL A 654 -11.10 -6.73 9.66
N LYS A 655 -11.61 -6.91 8.45
CA LYS A 655 -12.60 -6.04 7.82
C LYS A 655 -13.99 -6.44 8.30
N THR A 656 -14.68 -5.55 9.00
CA THR A 656 -15.97 -5.84 9.64
C THR A 656 -17.14 -5.12 8.98
N ALA A 657 -17.01 -4.69 7.73
CA ALA A 657 -18.05 -4.05 6.93
C ALA A 657 -17.93 -4.42 5.45
N GLY A 658 -19.03 -4.30 4.69
CA GLY A 658 -19.12 -4.58 3.27
C GLY A 658 -19.70 -5.96 2.93
N VAL A 659 -19.95 -6.24 1.65
CA VAL A 659 -20.75 -7.36 1.13
C VAL A 659 -20.34 -8.76 1.65
N HIS A 660 -19.08 -8.93 2.02
CA HIS A 660 -18.54 -10.20 2.54
C HIS A 660 -18.43 -10.21 4.08
N SER A 661 -18.86 -9.15 4.75
CA SER A 661 -18.88 -9.08 6.22
C SER A 661 -20.13 -9.73 6.75
N LYS A 662 -20.01 -10.46 7.87
CA LYS A 662 -21.17 -11.02 8.58
C LYS A 662 -21.87 -10.00 9.49
N PHE A 663 -21.35 -8.77 9.60
CA PHE A 663 -21.73 -7.80 10.62
C PHE A 663 -22.59 -6.68 10.05
N GLY A 664 -23.60 -6.28 10.83
CA GLY A 664 -24.40 -5.09 10.63
C GLY A 664 -25.56 -5.26 9.66
N ILE A 665 -26.64 -4.52 9.93
CA ILE A 665 -27.84 -4.47 9.09
C ILE A 665 -27.52 -3.67 7.83
N PRO A 666 -27.69 -4.22 6.64
CA PRO A 666 -27.45 -3.51 5.40
C PRO A 666 -28.48 -2.40 5.18
N ARG A 667 -28.09 -1.33 4.45
CA ARG A 667 -28.91 -0.14 4.27
C ARG A 667 -30.27 -0.39 3.63
N PHE A 668 -30.36 -1.37 2.77
CA PHE A 668 -31.61 -1.70 2.09
C PHE A 668 -32.64 -2.41 2.99
N GLU A 669 -32.23 -2.83 4.20
CA GLU A 669 -33.12 -3.43 5.21
C GLU A 669 -33.58 -2.43 6.30
N ILE A 670 -33.20 -1.14 6.19
CA ILE A 670 -33.55 -0.15 7.25
C ILE A 670 -35.06 0.11 7.31
N ASP A 671 -35.78 0.05 6.21
CA ASP A 671 -37.25 0.21 6.25
C ASP A 671 -37.92 -1.00 6.91
N ASP A 672 -37.45 -2.22 6.66
CA ASP A 672 -37.91 -3.42 7.35
C ASP A 672 -37.59 -3.36 8.86
N LEU A 673 -36.39 -2.85 9.22
CA LEU A 673 -36.02 -2.63 10.61
C LEU A 673 -37.02 -1.72 11.33
N LYS A 674 -37.43 -0.60 10.74
CA LYS A 674 -38.41 0.32 11.37
C LYS A 674 -39.71 -0.39 11.71
N GLN A 675 -40.24 -1.14 10.77
CA GLN A 675 -41.45 -1.88 10.96
C GLN A 675 -41.32 -2.92 12.10
N LEU A 676 -40.19 -3.65 12.10
CA LEU A 676 -39.95 -4.68 13.13
C LEU A 676 -39.74 -4.08 14.52
N VAL A 677 -39.10 -2.91 14.62
CA VAL A 677 -38.95 -2.19 15.90
C VAL A 677 -40.31 -1.71 16.42
N ASP A 678 -41.13 -1.14 15.56
CA ASP A 678 -42.48 -0.72 15.92
C ASP A 678 -43.36 -1.91 16.34
N ASP A 679 -43.34 -3.02 15.61
CA ASP A 679 -44.09 -4.23 15.90
C ASP A 679 -43.63 -4.89 17.25
N ALA A 680 -42.36 -4.82 17.57
CA ALA A 680 -41.81 -5.29 18.84
C ALA A 680 -42.14 -4.35 20.02
N GLY A 681 -42.52 -3.08 19.74
CA GLY A 681 -42.68 -2.04 20.73
C GLY A 681 -41.38 -1.62 21.42
N ALA A 682 -40.27 -1.65 20.66
CA ALA A 682 -38.93 -1.23 21.10
C ALA A 682 -38.64 0.21 20.65
N THR A 683 -37.55 0.78 21.16
CA THR A 683 -37.10 2.13 20.80
C THR A 683 -35.65 2.12 20.35
N VAL A 684 -35.37 2.66 19.18
CA VAL A 684 -33.97 2.80 18.73
C VAL A 684 -33.37 4.08 19.32
N VAL A 685 -32.38 3.97 20.19
CA VAL A 685 -31.74 5.10 20.87
C VAL A 685 -30.34 5.39 20.38
N GLY A 686 -29.70 4.42 19.71
CA GLY A 686 -28.35 4.57 19.16
C GLY A 686 -28.17 3.86 17.81
N ILE A 687 -27.33 4.42 16.98
CA ILE A 687 -26.87 3.81 15.73
C ILE A 687 -25.38 3.59 15.82
N HIS A 688 -24.95 2.36 15.57
CA HIS A 688 -23.58 1.90 15.70
C HIS A 688 -23.03 1.39 14.37
N ALA A 689 -21.73 1.55 14.14
CA ALA A 689 -21.00 0.81 13.13
C ALA A 689 -19.55 0.57 13.55
N HIS A 690 -18.99 -0.53 13.05
CA HIS A 690 -17.58 -0.84 13.23
C HIS A 690 -16.97 -1.22 11.89
N SER A 691 -16.02 -0.41 11.37
CA SER A 691 -15.49 -0.53 10.01
C SER A 691 -14.28 -1.45 9.88
N GLY A 692 -13.62 -1.84 10.99
CA GLY A 692 -12.47 -2.72 10.96
C GLY A 692 -11.47 -2.46 12.08
N SER A 693 -10.23 -2.97 11.93
CA SER A 693 -9.20 -2.89 12.99
C SER A 693 -7.83 -2.48 12.41
N GLY A 694 -7.07 -1.70 13.18
CA GLY A 694 -5.75 -1.23 12.79
C GLY A 694 -5.79 -0.11 11.75
N ILE A 695 -6.83 0.73 11.78
CA ILE A 695 -7.02 1.83 10.84
C ILE A 695 -6.19 3.03 11.32
N MET A 696 -5.31 3.55 10.44
CA MET A 696 -4.43 4.69 10.72
C MET A 696 -4.90 5.99 10.09
N ASP A 697 -5.98 5.96 9.29
CA ASP A 697 -6.54 7.12 8.62
C ASP A 697 -7.75 7.70 9.40
N PRO A 698 -7.64 8.89 10.03
CA PRO A 698 -8.73 9.50 10.78
C PRO A 698 -9.99 9.81 9.95
N ASP A 699 -9.86 10.02 8.64
CA ASP A 699 -10.99 10.31 7.75
C ASP A 699 -11.97 9.13 7.64
N ASN A 700 -11.57 7.94 8.08
CA ASN A 700 -12.47 6.80 8.19
C ASN A 700 -13.68 7.11 9.10
N TRP A 701 -13.45 7.67 10.30
CA TRP A 701 -14.51 7.98 11.26
C TRP A 701 -15.41 9.11 10.79
N ARG A 702 -14.86 10.08 10.06
CA ARG A 702 -15.66 11.10 9.37
C ARG A 702 -16.64 10.46 8.39
N SER A 703 -16.17 9.55 7.57
CA SER A 703 -17.00 8.86 6.58
C SER A 703 -18.10 8.03 7.23
N VAL A 704 -17.75 7.29 8.31
CA VAL A 704 -18.70 6.50 9.10
C VAL A 704 -19.74 7.39 9.76
N ALA A 705 -19.33 8.47 10.40
CA ALA A 705 -20.22 9.40 11.09
C ALA A 705 -21.27 10.01 10.13
N VAL A 706 -20.87 10.42 8.92
CA VAL A 706 -21.80 10.91 7.90
C VAL A 706 -22.88 9.89 7.57
N GLU A 707 -22.49 8.63 7.42
CA GLU A 707 -23.44 7.56 7.10
C GLU A 707 -24.37 7.24 8.26
N LEU A 708 -23.84 7.15 9.49
CA LEU A 708 -24.65 6.85 10.66
C LEU A 708 -25.64 7.99 10.98
N VAL A 709 -25.24 9.23 10.81
CA VAL A 709 -26.13 10.39 10.95
C VAL A 709 -27.26 10.33 9.93
N ARG A 710 -26.98 9.89 8.70
CA ARG A 710 -28.02 9.70 7.66
C ARG A 710 -29.05 8.65 8.06
N VAL A 711 -28.62 7.53 8.66
CA VAL A 711 -29.52 6.50 9.17
C VAL A 711 -30.27 7.00 10.40
N ALA A 712 -29.57 7.63 11.35
CA ALA A 712 -30.15 8.15 12.60
C ALA A 712 -31.31 9.13 12.37
N ARG A 713 -31.25 9.97 11.34
CA ARG A 713 -32.35 10.88 10.94
C ARG A 713 -33.65 10.17 10.63
N GLN A 714 -33.64 8.87 10.37
CA GLN A 714 -34.82 8.07 10.12
C GLN A 714 -35.48 7.54 11.41
N PHE A 715 -34.83 7.71 12.57
CA PHE A 715 -35.31 7.28 13.87
C PHE A 715 -35.31 8.49 14.83
N PRO A 716 -36.52 9.05 15.11
CA PRO A 716 -36.62 10.29 15.92
C PRO A 716 -36.10 10.14 17.35
N SER A 717 -36.06 8.94 17.90
CA SER A 717 -35.64 8.62 19.26
C SER A 717 -34.12 8.46 19.41
N VAL A 718 -33.37 8.44 18.30
CA VAL A 718 -31.92 8.30 18.36
C VAL A 718 -31.27 9.54 18.96
N ARG A 719 -30.40 9.31 19.94
CA ARG A 719 -29.61 10.32 20.64
C ARG A 719 -28.10 10.05 20.59
N CYS A 720 -27.71 8.83 20.15
CA CYS A 720 -26.31 8.40 20.14
C CYS A 720 -25.88 7.90 18.77
N ILE A 721 -24.67 8.26 18.36
CA ILE A 721 -23.96 7.75 17.20
C ILE A 721 -22.67 7.11 17.69
N ASP A 722 -22.63 5.78 17.65
CA ASP A 722 -21.45 5.03 18.04
C ASP A 722 -20.63 4.68 16.77
N LEU A 723 -19.45 5.21 16.72
CA LEU A 723 -18.52 5.10 15.57
C LEU A 723 -17.66 3.84 15.64
N GLY A 724 -17.85 3.03 16.70
CA GLY A 724 -17.09 1.81 16.95
C GLY A 724 -15.61 2.07 17.27
N GLY A 725 -14.85 1.01 17.21
CA GLY A 725 -13.42 1.04 17.48
C GLY A 725 -12.57 1.08 16.21
N GLY A 726 -11.48 0.32 16.25
CA GLY A 726 -10.60 0.10 15.09
C GLY A 726 -9.41 1.02 15.00
N ILE A 727 -9.23 1.99 15.90
CA ILE A 727 -8.07 2.87 15.94
C ILE A 727 -6.79 2.02 16.02
N GLY A 728 -5.89 2.22 15.04
CA GLY A 728 -4.62 1.54 14.94
C GLY A 728 -3.55 2.13 15.84
N VAL A 729 -2.47 1.39 15.97
CA VAL A 729 -1.23 1.82 16.65
C VAL A 729 -0.06 1.60 15.71
N PRO A 730 1.06 2.32 15.87
CA PRO A 730 2.30 2.03 15.17
C PRO A 730 2.70 0.56 15.38
N GLU A 731 2.87 -0.18 14.30
CA GLU A 731 3.29 -1.58 14.38
C GLU A 731 4.80 -1.74 14.17
N LYS A 732 5.38 -0.90 13.31
CA LYS A 732 6.80 -0.96 12.95
C LYS A 732 7.55 0.26 13.48
N PRO A 733 8.84 0.12 13.76
CA PRO A 733 9.70 1.27 14.02
C PRO A 733 9.60 2.30 12.88
N GLY A 734 9.34 3.56 13.24
CA GLY A 734 9.19 4.66 12.27
C GLY A 734 7.77 4.89 11.75
N ASP A 735 6.81 4.04 12.06
CA ASP A 735 5.40 4.32 11.81
C ASP A 735 4.94 5.55 12.62
N LYS A 736 4.15 6.41 11.98
CA LYS A 736 3.58 7.57 12.67
C LYS A 736 2.45 7.13 13.61
N PRO A 737 2.33 7.76 14.78
CA PRO A 737 1.18 7.51 15.65
C PRO A 737 -0.11 7.97 14.97
N PHE A 738 -1.23 7.40 15.41
CA PHE A 738 -2.54 7.82 14.95
C PHE A 738 -2.82 9.28 15.34
N ASP A 739 -3.31 10.07 14.39
CA ASP A 739 -3.55 11.50 14.57
C ASP A 739 -4.92 11.76 15.21
N LEU A 740 -4.94 11.83 16.55
CA LEU A 740 -6.15 12.14 17.33
C LEU A 740 -6.65 13.58 17.10
N ILE A 741 -5.75 14.51 16.82
CA ILE A 741 -6.13 15.91 16.57
C ILE A 741 -6.93 16.00 15.27
N LYS A 742 -6.46 15.33 14.23
CA LYS A 742 -7.17 15.24 12.95
C LYS A 742 -8.52 14.53 13.11
N LEU A 743 -8.61 13.48 13.93
CA LEU A 743 -9.87 12.82 14.24
C LEU A 743 -10.86 13.78 14.88
N ASP A 744 -10.43 14.50 15.92
CA ASP A 744 -11.28 15.44 16.64
C ASP A 744 -11.78 16.57 15.74
N GLN A 745 -10.89 17.11 14.88
CA GLN A 745 -11.26 18.12 13.88
C GLN A 745 -12.28 17.60 12.86
N ALA A 746 -12.10 16.39 12.37
CA ALA A 746 -13.01 15.76 11.42
C ALA A 746 -14.42 15.55 12.00
N LEU A 747 -14.51 15.18 13.29
CA LEU A 747 -15.77 15.01 13.99
C LEU A 747 -16.44 16.36 14.34
N LYS A 748 -15.66 17.41 14.60
CA LYS A 748 -16.16 18.77 14.90
C LYS A 748 -17.09 19.31 13.82
N GLU A 749 -16.74 19.14 12.56
CA GLU A 749 -17.55 19.60 11.42
C GLU A 749 -18.91 18.88 11.38
N ILE A 750 -18.93 17.58 11.66
CA ILE A 750 -20.16 16.78 11.67
C ILE A 750 -21.01 17.16 12.88
N ARG A 751 -20.42 17.23 14.07
CA ARG A 751 -21.12 17.61 15.30
C ARG A 751 -21.80 18.98 15.16
N ALA A 752 -21.14 19.94 14.51
CA ALA A 752 -21.73 21.26 14.26
C ALA A 752 -23.02 21.20 13.41
N SER A 753 -23.13 20.20 12.51
CA SER A 753 -24.31 20.00 11.67
C SER A 753 -25.41 19.14 12.31
N CYS A 754 -25.10 18.46 13.43
CA CYS A 754 -26.03 17.58 14.14
C CYS A 754 -25.78 17.57 15.66
N PRO A 755 -25.97 18.71 16.34
CA PRO A 755 -25.62 18.88 17.77
C PRO A 755 -26.53 18.08 18.72
N GLN A 756 -27.61 17.50 18.24
CA GLN A 756 -28.53 16.66 19.02
C GLN A 756 -28.01 15.26 19.31
N TYR A 757 -26.94 14.80 18.61
CA TYR A 757 -26.38 13.47 18.80
C TYR A 757 -25.14 13.53 19.67
N GLN A 758 -24.97 12.52 20.54
CA GLN A 758 -23.72 12.19 21.19
C GLN A 758 -22.89 11.28 20.28
N PHE A 759 -21.57 11.45 20.28
CA PHE A 759 -20.64 10.62 19.55
C PHE A 759 -19.83 9.74 20.49
N TRP A 760 -19.87 8.43 20.28
CA TRP A 760 -19.15 7.43 21.06
C TRP A 760 -18.06 6.74 20.23
N LEU A 761 -17.05 6.20 20.94
CA LEU A 761 -16.00 5.36 20.35
C LEU A 761 -15.76 4.12 21.18
N GLU A 762 -15.42 2.99 20.53
CA GLU A 762 -15.13 1.69 21.15
C GLU A 762 -13.67 1.24 20.95
N PRO A 763 -12.65 2.00 21.36
CA PRO A 763 -11.26 1.62 21.18
C PRO A 763 -10.90 0.43 22.07
N GLY A 764 -10.41 -0.67 21.46
CA GLY A 764 -9.78 -1.77 22.18
C GLY A 764 -8.26 -1.71 22.03
N ARG A 765 -7.79 -1.93 20.79
CA ARG A 765 -6.36 -1.99 20.47
C ARG A 765 -5.56 -0.76 20.92
N TYR A 766 -6.08 0.43 20.66
CA TYR A 766 -5.39 1.68 20.95
C TYR A 766 -5.04 1.82 22.44
N LEU A 767 -5.93 1.36 23.32
CA LEU A 767 -5.78 1.52 24.77
C LEU A 767 -4.72 0.58 25.38
N VAL A 768 -4.56 -0.63 24.83
CA VAL A 768 -3.75 -1.65 25.54
C VAL A 768 -2.63 -2.27 24.72
N ALA A 769 -2.62 -2.16 23.36
CA ALA A 769 -1.66 -2.88 22.54
C ALA A 769 -0.21 -2.50 22.87
N GLN A 770 0.09 -1.21 22.89
CA GLN A 770 1.45 -0.70 23.15
C GLN A 770 1.88 -0.81 24.61
N ALA A 771 0.92 -0.92 25.51
CA ALA A 771 1.18 -1.11 26.93
C ALA A 771 1.65 -2.53 27.26
N GLY A 772 1.47 -3.51 26.37
CA GLY A 772 1.79 -4.90 26.65
C GLY A 772 2.93 -5.44 25.80
N VAL A 773 3.81 -6.21 26.43
CA VAL A 773 4.89 -6.99 25.82
C VAL A 773 4.77 -8.46 26.22
N LEU A 774 5.27 -9.35 25.34
CA LEU A 774 5.45 -10.77 25.69
C LEU A 774 6.96 -11.00 25.88
N LEU A 775 7.37 -11.43 27.07
CA LEU A 775 8.72 -11.87 27.38
C LEU A 775 8.84 -13.39 27.21
N THR A 776 9.94 -13.83 26.62
CA THR A 776 10.26 -15.25 26.46
C THR A 776 11.78 -15.43 26.42
N ARG A 777 12.28 -16.65 26.54
CA ARG A 777 13.72 -16.93 26.51
C ARG A 777 14.11 -17.75 25.30
N VAL A 778 15.30 -17.49 24.77
CA VAL A 778 15.93 -18.33 23.77
C VAL A 778 16.24 -19.70 24.37
N THR A 779 15.76 -20.74 23.71
CA THR A 779 15.97 -22.15 24.10
C THR A 779 17.03 -22.81 23.26
N GLN A 780 17.01 -22.56 21.96
CA GLN A 780 17.90 -23.20 21.01
C GLN A 780 18.10 -22.32 19.76
N ILE A 781 19.24 -22.49 19.12
CA ILE A 781 19.55 -21.85 17.85
C ILE A 781 19.83 -22.93 16.82
N LYS A 782 19.15 -22.85 15.66
CA LYS A 782 19.30 -23.81 14.59
C LYS A 782 19.60 -23.09 13.27
N GLY A 783 20.68 -23.48 12.63
CA GLY A 783 20.97 -23.16 11.23
C GLY A 783 20.41 -24.23 10.32
N LYS A 784 19.74 -23.85 9.24
CA LYS A 784 19.41 -24.72 8.13
C LYS A 784 19.71 -23.98 6.84
N ASP A 785 20.77 -24.37 6.17
CA ASP A 785 21.38 -23.61 5.08
C ASP A 785 21.72 -22.17 5.58
N GLU A 786 21.26 -21.13 4.89
CA GLU A 786 21.43 -19.72 5.30
C GLU A 786 20.34 -19.22 6.27
N MET A 787 19.36 -20.06 6.61
CA MET A 787 18.28 -19.72 7.54
C MET A 787 18.75 -19.91 8.97
N ARG A 788 18.63 -18.87 9.78
CA ARG A 788 18.84 -18.94 11.23
C ARG A 788 17.50 -18.91 11.95
N TYR A 789 17.24 -19.94 12.72
CA TYR A 789 16.09 -20.02 13.60
C TYR A 789 16.57 -19.81 15.03
N VAL A 790 15.87 -18.94 15.75
CA VAL A 790 16.00 -18.76 17.19
C VAL A 790 14.74 -19.29 17.82
N GLY A 791 14.84 -20.45 18.45
CA GLY A 791 13.77 -21.08 19.20
C GLY A 791 13.62 -20.40 20.55
N VAL A 792 12.36 -20.13 20.92
CA VAL A 792 12.00 -19.53 22.21
C VAL A 792 11.06 -20.45 23.00
N SER A 793 10.93 -20.19 24.29
CA SER A 793 10.20 -21.08 25.21
C SER A 793 8.67 -21.05 25.08
N THR A 794 8.10 -20.09 24.38
CA THR A 794 6.67 -20.03 24.00
C THR A 794 6.51 -19.75 22.50
N GLY A 795 5.31 -19.92 21.97
CA GLY A 795 5.06 -19.78 20.55
C GLY A 795 3.65 -19.25 20.26
N MET A 796 3.08 -19.73 19.15
CA MET A 796 1.73 -19.36 18.71
C MET A 796 0.64 -19.70 19.73
N ASN A 797 0.90 -20.60 20.65
CA ASN A 797 0.00 -20.90 21.77
C ASN A 797 -0.19 -19.70 22.70
N SER A 798 0.82 -18.85 22.89
CA SER A 798 0.68 -17.60 23.64
C SER A 798 0.35 -16.43 22.72
N LEU A 799 0.97 -16.31 21.53
CA LEU A 799 0.73 -15.20 20.61
C LEU A 799 0.46 -15.71 19.18
N ILE A 800 -0.81 -15.96 18.89
CA ILE A 800 -1.23 -16.55 17.61
C ILE A 800 -1.21 -15.56 16.43
N ARG A 801 -1.26 -14.25 16.69
CA ARG A 801 -1.46 -13.22 15.66
C ARG A 801 -0.47 -13.24 14.52
N PRO A 802 0.86 -13.46 14.71
CA PRO A 802 1.79 -13.60 13.62
C PRO A 802 1.48 -14.79 12.71
N ALA A 803 1.08 -15.92 13.29
CA ALA A 803 0.73 -17.13 12.53
C ALA A 803 -0.61 -16.98 11.79
N LEU A 804 -1.64 -16.38 12.44
CA LEU A 804 -3.00 -16.30 11.91
C LEU A 804 -3.19 -15.16 10.91
N TYR A 805 -2.64 -13.98 11.19
CA TYR A 805 -2.85 -12.75 10.42
C TYR A 805 -1.60 -12.24 9.72
N GLY A 806 -0.43 -12.86 9.94
CA GLY A 806 0.85 -12.29 9.51
C GLY A 806 1.16 -10.96 10.19
N SER A 807 0.58 -10.70 11.36
CA SER A 807 0.75 -9.45 12.09
C SER A 807 2.22 -9.22 12.44
N TYR A 808 2.66 -7.99 12.26
CA TYR A 808 3.98 -7.59 12.69
C TYR A 808 3.97 -7.27 14.19
N HIS A 809 4.96 -7.79 14.90
CA HIS A 809 5.32 -7.38 16.24
C HIS A 809 6.81 -7.03 16.24
N GLU A 810 7.19 -5.93 16.84
CA GLU A 810 8.61 -5.63 17.07
C GLU A 810 9.20 -6.67 18.03
N ILE A 811 10.35 -7.22 17.65
CA ILE A 811 11.04 -8.24 18.45
C ILE A 811 12.44 -7.74 18.77
N VAL A 812 12.80 -7.79 20.03
CA VAL A 812 14.07 -7.29 20.54
C VAL A 812 14.75 -8.35 21.41
N ASN A 813 16.03 -8.56 21.23
CA ASN A 813 16.84 -9.26 22.23
C ASN A 813 17.06 -8.30 23.40
N LEU A 814 16.25 -8.40 24.45
CA LEU A 814 16.27 -7.49 25.59
C LEU A 814 17.58 -7.59 26.39
N THR A 815 18.18 -8.78 26.46
CA THR A 815 19.47 -9.02 27.09
C THR A 815 20.57 -8.21 26.43
N LYS A 816 20.56 -8.16 25.09
CA LYS A 816 21.57 -7.53 24.25
C LYS A 816 21.06 -6.29 23.52
N ALA A 817 20.09 -5.57 24.12
CA ALA A 817 19.43 -4.42 23.46
C ALA A 817 20.40 -3.26 23.12
N ASP A 818 21.56 -3.19 23.76
CA ASP A 818 22.61 -2.20 23.48
C ASP A 818 23.60 -2.64 22.40
N GLU A 819 23.53 -3.90 21.95
CA GLU A 819 24.43 -4.43 20.93
C GLU A 819 23.90 -4.14 19.51
N ILE A 820 24.83 -4.03 18.55
CA ILE A 820 24.48 -3.79 17.15
C ILE A 820 23.81 -5.04 16.57
N PRO A 821 22.59 -4.94 16.01
CA PRO A 821 21.93 -6.04 15.34
C PRO A 821 22.67 -6.43 14.06
N THR A 822 23.15 -7.67 13.98
CA THR A 822 23.91 -8.18 12.82
C THR A 822 23.28 -9.39 12.18
N ASP A 823 22.47 -10.17 12.92
CA ASP A 823 21.94 -11.44 12.49
C ASP A 823 20.47 -11.31 12.05
N THR A 824 20.19 -11.73 10.85
CA THR A 824 18.79 -11.88 10.39
C THR A 824 18.29 -13.28 10.76
N VAL A 825 17.28 -13.32 11.64
CA VAL A 825 16.76 -14.57 12.23
C VAL A 825 15.25 -14.69 12.11
N THR A 826 14.75 -15.91 12.18
CA THR A 826 13.34 -16.22 12.35
C THR A 826 13.11 -16.72 13.77
N ILE A 827 12.25 -16.04 14.53
CA ILE A 827 11.89 -16.42 15.90
C ILE A 827 10.74 -17.43 15.81
N VAL A 828 10.95 -18.61 16.39
CA VAL A 828 10.02 -19.73 16.35
C VAL A 828 9.72 -20.25 17.75
N GLY A 829 8.50 -20.70 17.96
CA GLY A 829 8.10 -21.35 19.21
C GLY A 829 8.30 -22.87 19.19
N PRO A 830 7.92 -23.54 20.29
CA PRO A 830 8.08 -24.98 20.46
C PRO A 830 6.85 -25.79 20.05
N ILE A 831 5.88 -25.19 19.35
CA ILE A 831 4.65 -25.87 18.93
C ILE A 831 4.93 -26.71 17.69
N CYS A 832 4.37 -27.93 17.63
CA CYS A 832 4.52 -28.83 16.48
C CYS A 832 3.67 -28.39 15.28
N GLU A 833 3.90 -27.17 14.83
CA GLU A 833 3.19 -26.50 13.74
C GLU A 833 4.18 -25.67 12.91
N SER A 834 4.18 -25.84 11.59
CA SER A 834 5.06 -25.05 10.69
C SER A 834 4.77 -23.56 10.73
N GLY A 835 3.55 -23.19 11.12
CA GLY A 835 3.09 -21.82 11.34
C GLY A 835 3.59 -21.19 12.64
N ASP A 836 4.23 -21.92 13.55
CA ASP A 836 4.71 -21.40 14.84
C ASP A 836 5.92 -20.47 14.65
N ARG A 837 5.65 -19.31 14.08
CA ARG A 837 6.61 -18.24 13.84
C ARG A 837 6.12 -16.94 14.46
N LEU A 838 6.84 -16.45 15.45
CA LEU A 838 6.55 -15.18 16.11
C LEU A 838 7.05 -13.98 15.31
N GLY A 839 8.09 -14.17 14.49
CA GLY A 839 8.56 -13.18 13.53
C GLY A 839 9.61 -13.76 12.58
N SER A 840 9.46 -13.45 11.31
CA SER A 840 10.41 -13.83 10.26
C SER A 840 11.27 -12.63 9.89
N ASP A 841 12.53 -12.92 9.52
CA ASP A 841 13.49 -11.94 9.00
C ASP A 841 13.74 -10.76 9.97
N ARG A 842 13.85 -11.08 11.26
CA ARG A 842 14.16 -10.09 12.30
C ARG A 842 15.66 -9.86 12.37
N LEU A 843 16.07 -8.59 12.34
CA LEU A 843 17.46 -8.21 12.55
C LEU A 843 17.69 -8.04 14.04
N LEU A 844 18.49 -8.94 14.64
CA LEU A 844 18.82 -8.95 16.07
C LEU A 844 20.33 -9.01 16.29
N PRO A 845 20.83 -8.62 17.47
CA PRO A 845 22.16 -9.03 17.90
C PRO A 845 22.29 -10.57 17.90
N PRO A 846 23.50 -11.14 17.79
CA PRO A 846 23.69 -12.58 17.88
C PRO A 846 23.06 -13.14 19.15
N CYS A 847 22.02 -13.96 18.99
CA CYS A 847 21.30 -14.54 20.12
C CYS A 847 22.07 -15.72 20.69
N GLU A 848 21.95 -15.91 21.99
CA GLU A 848 22.49 -17.04 22.77
C GLU A 848 21.39 -17.68 23.58
N GLU A 849 21.62 -18.93 24.01
CA GLU A 849 20.71 -19.62 24.93
C GLU A 849 20.49 -18.79 26.19
N ASN A 850 19.26 -18.74 26.66
CA ASN A 850 18.77 -17.95 27.80
C ASN A 850 18.69 -16.42 27.58
N ASP A 851 19.06 -15.87 26.42
CA ASP A 851 18.74 -14.48 26.12
C ASP A 851 17.23 -14.23 26.25
N VAL A 852 16.85 -13.10 26.80
CA VAL A 852 15.45 -12.69 26.91
C VAL A 852 15.03 -11.99 25.61
N ILE A 853 14.01 -12.54 24.99
CA ILE A 853 13.36 -11.94 23.80
C ILE A 853 12.10 -11.24 24.25
N LEU A 854 11.98 -9.97 23.87
CA LEU A 854 10.81 -9.15 24.05
C LEU A 854 10.06 -9.03 22.73
N ILE A 855 8.72 -9.25 22.78
CA ILE A 855 7.82 -9.07 21.64
C ILE A 855 6.85 -7.95 22.02
N ALA A 856 6.97 -6.80 21.35
CA ALA A 856 6.19 -5.60 21.65
C ALA A 856 4.78 -5.63 21.04
N ASN A 857 3.94 -4.65 21.40
CA ASN A 857 2.55 -4.51 20.94
C ASN A 857 1.69 -5.77 21.20
N ALA A 858 1.98 -6.49 22.26
CA ALA A 858 1.30 -7.74 22.61
C ALA A 858 0.11 -7.57 23.59
N GLY A 859 -0.20 -6.33 24.00
CA GLY A 859 -1.23 -6.04 24.96
C GLY A 859 -2.67 -6.23 24.48
N ALA A 860 -2.90 -6.19 23.16
CA ALA A 860 -4.23 -6.39 22.57
C ALA A 860 -4.27 -7.68 21.74
N TYR A 861 -5.30 -8.49 21.93
CA TYR A 861 -5.51 -9.74 21.18
C TYR A 861 -4.30 -10.69 21.25
N GLY A 862 -3.51 -10.59 22.30
CA GLY A 862 -2.44 -11.52 22.63
C GLY A 862 -2.96 -12.63 23.54
N TYR A 863 -3.01 -12.38 24.85
CA TYR A 863 -3.45 -13.34 25.87
C TYR A 863 -4.86 -13.88 25.62
N VAL A 864 -5.82 -13.04 25.26
CA VAL A 864 -7.22 -13.42 25.01
C VAL A 864 -7.40 -14.42 23.85
N MET A 865 -6.44 -14.53 22.95
CA MET A 865 -6.44 -15.49 21.83
C MET A 865 -5.49 -16.66 22.06
N SER A 866 -4.90 -16.78 23.24
CA SER A 866 -3.99 -17.86 23.56
C SER A 866 -4.70 -19.21 23.73
N SER A 867 -3.94 -20.28 23.65
CA SER A 867 -4.45 -21.64 23.72
C SER A 867 -3.46 -22.59 24.40
N HIS A 868 -3.95 -23.75 24.82
CA HIS A 868 -3.13 -24.84 25.37
C HIS A 868 -2.71 -25.86 24.29
N TYR A 869 -2.47 -25.35 23.05
CA TYR A 869 -2.03 -26.23 21.95
C TYR A 869 -0.73 -26.98 22.32
N ASN A 870 -0.65 -28.25 21.99
CA ASN A 870 0.34 -29.21 22.44
C ASN A 870 0.43 -29.35 23.96
N ARG A 871 -0.61 -28.98 24.70
CA ARG A 871 -0.66 -28.94 26.21
C ARG A 871 0.47 -28.09 26.81
N ARG A 872 0.89 -27.04 26.11
CA ARG A 872 1.83 -26.07 26.66
C ARG A 872 1.09 -24.99 27.41
N ASP A 873 1.67 -24.56 28.52
CA ASP A 873 1.12 -23.47 29.30
C ASP A 873 1.19 -22.15 28.53
N VAL A 874 0.17 -21.33 28.72
CA VAL A 874 0.14 -19.96 28.23
C VAL A 874 1.06 -19.10 29.11
N ALA A 875 1.64 -18.05 28.53
CA ALA A 875 2.42 -17.08 29.29
C ALA A 875 1.57 -16.44 30.39
N VAL A 876 2.12 -16.26 31.58
CA VAL A 876 1.44 -15.59 32.71
C VAL A 876 1.26 -14.10 32.46
N GLU A 877 0.29 -13.47 33.10
CA GLU A 877 0.08 -12.04 33.01
C GLU A 877 0.61 -11.31 34.25
N ILE A 878 1.30 -10.19 34.06
CA ILE A 878 1.86 -9.36 35.12
C ILE A 878 1.62 -7.89 34.76
N VAL A 879 1.08 -7.11 35.68
CA VAL A 879 0.94 -5.66 35.54
C VAL A 879 1.99 -4.96 36.39
N ILE A 880 2.67 -3.91 35.84
CA ILE A 880 3.73 -3.18 36.53
C ILE A 880 3.49 -1.67 36.55
#